data_60e5fad95e4ff82f93f8d3ba91ab4abf
#
_entry.id   60e5fad95e4ff82f93f8d3ba91ab4abf
#
_cell.length_a   1.000
_cell.length_b   1.000
_cell.length_c   1.000
_cell.angle_alpha   90.00
_cell.angle_beta   90.00
_cell.angle_gamma   90.00
#
_symmetry.space_group_name_H-M   'P 1'
#
loop_
_entity.id
_entity.type
_entity.pdbx_description
1 polymer ?
#
loop_
_entity_poly.entity_id
_entity_poly.type
_entity_poly.pdbx_seq_one_letter_code
_entity_poly.pdbx_strand_id
1 'polypeptide(L)'
;MFYKSGSDDEEMATLHQAVLGQCHTRLMPQDELPMPADFAREVIDVSVADEMSESFLAYSLSVITSRAIPDVRDGLKPVQRRILYSMLNMGIRPEGPHRKCARVVGDTIGKFHPHGDGAIYDALVRMGQDFSRNVTLVDPQGNFGSLDQPPAAYRYTECRLTPAAMSMLGELDEETVEFTPTYDGDSTEPQCLPGLLPNLLVNGTSGIAVGMATSMAPHNLAEIANAIELVLTKRRPKPTVEELMEHVKGPDFPSGGIIVDNGLADMYATGRGSVTLRSRAHIEQLTPKRQGIIVTELPYLVGPEKIVEKVNALLRDDKIKGVDRITNFSDRHSGLRLQIDCEIGVNPQAVLAQLYRMTPLEDTFTINNVALVDGVPTTLPLYDLCQHYVTHRLDIIQKRTEYRLVRAQDRLHIVLGLLIALDNIDQVIAIIRGSETVPEARAELVAQLDLSEIQATHILDMQFRRLVGLEKQKLIDERDTLVSTIDDYEKLLASETRQRKLVLAELMELVESHGRDRRTEIVSVNEIQTFSPADLAPAASTEIIDEGCVITLSSSGQIGRESLDGGKRATPGRHDLVIANLETTTTAPVWAITSEGRALSALSHDVGEVAGRTRGVAASQLFGTNSGESVLTISSGPFGGHMVLVSQNGIAKRITAEELEGTRSGSTVMRLKEGDQLAAAFLCRDGIDIAMVTDQANVLRTAADGISVQGRSAGGVAGMKLKDGAKIIAAGPVDPEIWDGAVVSVTTNAEAKATPYDELPAKGRGGGGVRLTKLRAGERLRTAIVGSTEDLWVLMSTDEDASKLDPIPVAFGIEPTKRDLVSSSTERQILTIAPVRW
;
A
#
# COMPACT_ATOMS: atom_id res chain seq x y z
N MET A 1 -17.55 2.99 15.89
CA MET A 1 -18.65 3.27 16.83
C MET A 1 -19.75 4.01 16.08
N PHE A 2 -20.80 3.30 15.74
CA PHE A 2 -21.97 3.92 15.11
C PHE A 2 -22.79 4.61 16.17
N TYR A 3 -22.90 5.92 16.08
CA TYR A 3 -23.93 6.65 16.82
C TYR A 3 -25.23 6.54 16.03
N LYS A 4 -26.20 5.81 16.58
CA LYS A 4 -27.58 5.83 16.13
C LYS A 4 -28.18 7.16 16.52
N SER A 5 -28.41 8.06 15.57
CA SER A 5 -29.48 9.05 15.71
C SER A 5 -30.70 8.51 14.98
N GLY A 6 -31.75 8.24 15.72
CA GLY A 6 -32.97 7.61 15.21
C GLY A 6 -33.94 8.63 14.61
N SER A 7 -33.54 9.28 13.52
CA SER A 7 -34.44 10.09 12.70
C SER A 7 -34.23 9.92 11.19
N ASP A 8 -33.07 9.40 10.76
CA ASP A 8 -32.78 9.32 9.32
C ASP A 8 -33.20 7.99 8.68
N ASP A 9 -33.42 6.94 9.50
CA ASP A 9 -33.84 5.63 9.01
C ASP A 9 -35.32 5.60 8.56
N GLU A 10 -36.18 6.45 9.10
CA GLU A 10 -37.59 6.56 8.66
C GLU A 10 -37.74 7.37 7.36
N GLU A 11 -36.92 8.40 7.14
CA GLU A 11 -36.90 9.16 5.90
C GLU A 11 -36.30 8.36 4.74
N MET A 12 -35.23 7.60 4.99
CA MET A 12 -34.64 6.70 3.99
C MET A 12 -35.53 5.50 3.68
N ALA A 13 -36.23 4.96 4.67
CA ALA A 13 -37.21 3.89 4.44
C ALA A 13 -38.43 4.40 3.65
N THR A 14 -38.85 5.65 3.90
CA THR A 14 -39.97 6.28 3.16
C THR A 14 -39.57 6.60 1.72
N LEU A 15 -38.33 7.04 1.47
CA LEU A 15 -37.79 7.23 0.12
C LEU A 15 -37.62 5.89 -0.62
N HIS A 16 -37.17 4.84 0.07
CA HIS A 16 -37.03 3.51 -0.50
C HIS A 16 -38.38 2.87 -0.84
N GLN A 17 -39.40 3.06 0.00
CA GLN A 17 -40.78 2.64 -0.29
C GLN A 17 -41.44 3.47 -1.39
N ALA A 18 -41.14 4.77 -1.48
CA ALA A 18 -41.64 5.61 -2.54
C ALA A 18 -41.04 5.24 -3.91
N VAL A 19 -39.78 4.84 -3.95
CA VAL A 19 -39.11 4.38 -5.18
C VAL A 19 -39.57 2.96 -5.56
N LEU A 20 -39.78 2.06 -4.61
CA LEU A 20 -40.28 0.71 -4.86
C LEU A 20 -41.81 0.68 -5.13
N GLY A 21 -42.56 1.62 -4.57
CA GLY A 21 -44.01 1.75 -4.82
C GLY A 21 -44.34 2.25 -6.22
N GLN A 22 -43.45 2.93 -6.90
CA GLN A 22 -43.61 3.36 -8.28
C GLN A 22 -43.24 2.31 -9.33
N CYS A 23 -42.56 1.21 -8.94
CA CYS A 23 -42.25 0.11 -9.88
C CYS A 23 -43.36 -0.92 -10.09
N HIS A 24 -44.55 -0.76 -9.49
CA HIS A 24 -45.67 -1.70 -9.61
C HIS A 24 -46.90 -1.09 -10.33
N THR A 25 -46.70 -0.07 -11.14
CA THR A 25 -47.76 0.38 -12.04
C THR A 25 -47.59 -0.23 -13.41
N ARG A 26 -48.51 -1.16 -13.71
CA ARG A 26 -48.97 -1.63 -15.02
C ARG A 26 -48.11 -1.17 -16.21
N LEU A 27 -47.53 -2.11 -16.91
CA LEU A 27 -47.22 -1.96 -18.35
C LEU A 27 -48.44 -1.36 -19.10
N MET A 28 -48.44 -0.06 -19.25
CA MET A 28 -49.26 0.60 -20.27
C MET A 28 -48.57 0.43 -21.61
N PRO A 29 -49.33 0.33 -22.72
CA PRO A 29 -48.76 0.31 -24.07
C PRO A 29 -47.91 1.57 -24.29
N GLN A 30 -46.77 1.41 -24.94
CA GLN A 30 -45.75 2.44 -25.15
C GLN A 30 -46.14 3.70 -25.97
N ASP A 31 -47.43 3.83 -26.34
CA ASP A 31 -47.85 4.81 -27.37
C ASP A 31 -48.55 6.06 -26.85
N GLU A 32 -48.78 6.29 -25.55
CA GLU A 32 -49.52 7.48 -25.10
C GLU A 32 -49.06 8.05 -23.77
N LEU A 33 -47.84 8.62 -23.71
CA LEU A 33 -47.53 9.69 -22.76
C LEU A 33 -47.16 10.94 -23.57
N PRO A 34 -48.00 12.02 -23.55
CA PRO A 34 -47.60 13.27 -24.19
C PRO A 34 -46.45 13.88 -23.43
N MET A 35 -45.23 13.72 -23.95
CA MET A 35 -44.09 14.47 -23.53
C MET A 35 -44.33 15.98 -23.82
N PRO A 36 -44.05 16.88 -22.87
CA PRO A 36 -44.12 18.31 -23.17
C PRO A 36 -43.16 18.61 -24.33
N ALA A 37 -43.60 19.29 -25.34
CA ALA A 37 -42.92 19.55 -26.60
C ALA A 37 -41.57 20.33 -26.47
N ASP A 38 -41.19 20.76 -25.27
CA ASP A 38 -39.99 21.55 -24.98
C ASP A 38 -38.93 20.87 -24.08
N PHE A 39 -39.05 19.56 -23.80
CA PHE A 39 -38.16 18.91 -22.83
C PHE A 39 -36.84 18.36 -23.43
N ALA A 40 -36.82 18.00 -24.69
CA ALA A 40 -35.61 17.60 -25.40
C ALA A 40 -35.76 17.79 -26.92
N ARG A 41 -34.65 18.20 -27.59
CA ARG A 41 -34.60 18.29 -29.06
C ARG A 41 -34.54 16.93 -29.73
N GLU A 42 -34.03 15.93 -29.06
CA GLU A 42 -33.84 14.57 -29.55
C GLU A 42 -33.84 13.62 -28.36
N VAL A 43 -34.49 12.47 -28.48
CA VAL A 43 -34.48 11.37 -27.52
C VAL A 43 -33.69 10.23 -28.15
N ILE A 44 -32.55 9.89 -27.53
CA ILE A 44 -31.68 8.80 -27.99
C ILE A 44 -31.88 7.64 -27.02
N ASP A 45 -32.19 6.47 -27.54
CA ASP A 45 -32.20 5.22 -26.75
C ASP A 45 -30.78 4.78 -26.43
N VAL A 46 -30.43 4.77 -25.14
CA VAL A 46 -29.14 4.29 -24.66
C VAL A 46 -29.34 3.05 -23.80
N SER A 47 -28.53 2.03 -24.03
CA SER A 47 -28.50 0.84 -23.15
C SER A 47 -28.11 1.24 -21.72
N VAL A 48 -28.89 0.81 -20.74
CA VAL A 48 -28.59 1.07 -19.31
C VAL A 48 -27.20 0.50 -18.93
N ALA A 49 -26.81 -0.62 -19.53
CA ALA A 49 -25.52 -1.23 -19.28
C ALA A 49 -24.36 -0.37 -19.82
N ASP A 50 -24.53 0.21 -21.01
CA ASP A 50 -23.51 1.06 -21.63
C ASP A 50 -23.40 2.39 -20.87
N GLU A 51 -24.51 3.03 -20.54
CA GLU A 51 -24.55 4.27 -19.74
C GLU A 51 -23.92 4.07 -18.36
N MET A 52 -24.28 2.99 -17.67
CA MET A 52 -23.68 2.66 -16.37
C MET A 52 -22.18 2.39 -16.49
N SER A 53 -21.73 1.72 -17.55
CA SER A 53 -20.32 1.43 -17.77
C SER A 53 -19.52 2.72 -18.02
N GLU A 54 -20.04 3.61 -18.86
CA GLU A 54 -19.41 4.90 -19.18
C GLU A 54 -19.39 5.84 -17.96
N SER A 55 -20.53 5.97 -17.29
CA SER A 55 -20.63 6.78 -16.05
C SER A 55 -19.73 6.23 -14.93
N PHE A 56 -19.64 4.90 -14.76
CA PHE A 56 -18.76 4.28 -13.77
C PHE A 56 -17.28 4.50 -14.12
N LEU A 57 -16.92 4.42 -15.41
CA LEU A 57 -15.56 4.69 -15.86
C LEU A 57 -15.18 6.16 -15.60
N ALA A 58 -16.05 7.10 -15.98
CA ALA A 58 -15.84 8.53 -15.75
C ALA A 58 -15.70 8.85 -14.25
N TYR A 59 -16.57 8.29 -13.40
CA TYR A 59 -16.48 8.41 -11.95
C TYR A 59 -15.18 7.82 -11.41
N SER A 60 -14.81 6.63 -11.87
CA SER A 60 -13.58 5.95 -11.44
C SER A 60 -12.33 6.77 -11.78
N LEU A 61 -12.25 7.31 -12.99
CA LEU A 61 -11.16 8.18 -13.41
C LEU A 61 -11.13 9.45 -12.56
N SER A 62 -12.27 10.09 -12.32
CA SER A 62 -12.35 11.28 -11.46
C SER A 62 -11.86 11.00 -10.02
N VAL A 63 -12.27 9.86 -9.43
CA VAL A 63 -11.81 9.47 -8.08
C VAL A 63 -10.30 9.21 -8.05
N ILE A 64 -9.74 8.62 -9.10
CA ILE A 64 -8.31 8.33 -9.21
C ILE A 64 -7.52 9.63 -9.37
N THR A 65 -7.85 10.44 -10.39
CA THR A 65 -7.02 11.60 -10.80
C THR A 65 -7.28 12.86 -9.97
N SER A 66 -8.53 13.04 -9.46
CA SER A 66 -8.95 14.32 -8.85
C SER A 66 -9.31 14.20 -7.37
N ARG A 67 -9.13 13.04 -6.71
CA ARG A 67 -9.52 12.88 -5.30
C ARG A 67 -8.55 12.09 -4.44
N ALA A 68 -8.25 10.82 -4.81
CA ALA A 68 -7.66 9.85 -3.88
C ALA A 68 -6.13 9.73 -4.00
N ILE A 69 -5.59 9.83 -5.21
CA ILE A 69 -4.17 9.60 -5.49
C ILE A 69 -3.44 10.96 -5.53
N PRO A 70 -2.27 11.11 -4.87
CA PRO A 70 -1.48 12.33 -4.88
C PRO A 70 -0.74 12.53 -6.21
N ASP A 71 -0.44 13.77 -6.56
CA ASP A 71 0.51 14.10 -7.63
C ASP A 71 1.95 13.82 -7.15
N VAL A 72 2.77 13.22 -8.01
CA VAL A 72 4.15 12.85 -7.65
C VAL A 72 5.03 14.07 -7.39
N ARG A 73 4.73 15.22 -8.01
CA ARG A 73 5.53 16.46 -7.97
C ARG A 73 5.48 17.12 -6.59
N ASP A 74 4.30 17.32 -6.02
CA ASP A 74 4.12 17.99 -4.73
C ASP A 74 3.64 17.07 -3.60
N GLY A 75 3.27 15.82 -3.92
CA GLY A 75 2.80 14.83 -2.96
C GLY A 75 1.46 15.15 -2.32
N LEU A 76 0.67 16.03 -2.94
CA LEU A 76 -0.61 16.50 -2.41
C LEU A 76 -1.79 15.94 -3.20
N LYS A 77 -2.87 15.69 -2.49
CA LYS A 77 -4.19 15.50 -3.11
C LYS A 77 -4.79 16.86 -3.48
N PRO A 78 -5.70 16.94 -4.47
CA PRO A 78 -6.29 18.21 -4.88
C PRO A 78 -6.88 19.03 -3.73
N VAL A 79 -7.61 18.39 -2.81
CA VAL A 79 -8.19 19.09 -1.65
C VAL A 79 -7.12 19.73 -0.75
N GLN A 80 -5.99 19.07 -0.53
CA GLN A 80 -4.91 19.58 0.30
C GLN A 80 -4.23 20.78 -0.37
N ARG A 81 -3.95 20.68 -1.67
CA ARG A 81 -3.37 21.75 -2.48
C ARG A 81 -4.27 22.99 -2.48
N ARG A 82 -5.58 22.82 -2.67
CA ARG A 82 -6.58 23.88 -2.64
C ARG A 82 -6.68 24.55 -1.29
N ILE A 83 -6.60 23.81 -0.19
CA ILE A 83 -6.59 24.38 1.17
C ILE A 83 -5.35 25.27 1.36
N LEU A 84 -4.16 24.78 1.05
CA LEU A 84 -2.92 25.54 1.21
C LEU A 84 -2.91 26.81 0.33
N TYR A 85 -3.37 26.69 -0.92
CA TYR A 85 -3.51 27.80 -1.84
C TYR A 85 -4.55 28.84 -1.38
N SER A 86 -5.71 28.41 -0.89
CA SER A 86 -6.71 29.28 -0.28
C SER A 86 -6.12 30.05 0.93
N MET A 87 -5.40 29.37 1.82
CA MET A 87 -4.74 30.00 2.97
C MET A 87 -3.72 31.05 2.54
N LEU A 88 -2.91 30.76 1.49
CA LEU A 88 -1.95 31.71 0.94
C LEU A 88 -2.66 32.97 0.38
N ASN A 89 -3.71 32.78 -0.42
CA ASN A 89 -4.49 33.88 -1.03
C ASN A 89 -5.20 34.75 0.02
N MET A 90 -5.60 34.15 1.14
CA MET A 90 -6.17 34.89 2.28
C MET A 90 -5.11 35.62 3.14
N GLY A 91 -3.82 35.52 2.80
CA GLY A 91 -2.73 36.12 3.57
C GLY A 91 -2.52 35.47 4.95
N ILE A 92 -2.90 34.21 5.13
CA ILE A 92 -2.72 33.45 6.38
C ILE A 92 -1.30 32.88 6.39
N ARG A 93 -0.35 33.67 6.85
CA ARG A 93 1.10 33.35 6.85
C ARG A 93 1.58 32.99 8.26
N PRO A 94 2.78 32.33 8.39
CA PRO A 94 3.32 31.92 9.69
C PRO A 94 3.52 33.07 10.68
N GLU A 95 3.90 34.25 10.19
CA GLU A 95 4.16 35.44 11.01
C GLU A 95 2.86 36.14 11.46
N GLY A 96 1.75 35.80 10.82
CA GLY A 96 0.45 36.39 11.09
C GLY A 96 -0.31 35.68 12.23
N PRO A 97 -1.45 36.25 12.65
CA PRO A 97 -2.31 35.61 13.63
C PRO A 97 -3.05 34.42 13.02
N HIS A 98 -3.36 33.43 13.87
CA HIS A 98 -4.25 32.32 13.51
C HIS A 98 -5.63 32.85 13.07
N ARG A 99 -6.28 32.13 12.18
CA ARG A 99 -7.62 32.42 11.66
C ARG A 99 -8.52 31.21 11.86
N LYS A 100 -9.83 31.47 12.06
CA LYS A 100 -10.82 30.39 12.21
C LYS A 100 -10.77 29.43 11.03
N CYS A 101 -10.71 28.12 11.32
CA CYS A 101 -10.74 27.08 10.29
C CYS A 101 -12.00 27.18 9.42
N ALA A 102 -13.11 27.61 10.00
CA ALA A 102 -14.35 27.86 9.27
C ALA A 102 -14.19 28.82 8.08
N ARG A 103 -13.30 29.83 8.21
CA ARG A 103 -13.02 30.77 7.12
C ARG A 103 -12.26 30.10 5.98
N VAL A 104 -11.26 29.28 6.31
CA VAL A 104 -10.49 28.53 5.31
C VAL A 104 -11.38 27.52 4.59
N VAL A 105 -12.18 26.76 5.34
CA VAL A 105 -13.12 25.79 4.78
C VAL A 105 -14.11 26.46 3.85
N GLY A 106 -14.71 27.59 4.28
CA GLY A 106 -15.68 28.34 3.46
C GLY A 106 -15.08 28.90 2.15
N ASP A 107 -13.86 29.48 2.21
CA ASP A 107 -13.18 30.00 1.02
C ASP A 107 -12.79 28.85 0.06
N THR A 108 -12.32 27.72 0.60
CA THR A 108 -11.96 26.54 -0.20
C THR A 108 -13.19 25.95 -0.91
N ILE A 109 -14.34 25.82 -0.24
CA ILE A 109 -15.59 25.34 -0.86
C ILE A 109 -16.05 26.30 -1.96
N GLY A 110 -16.09 27.58 -1.63
CA GLY A 110 -16.69 28.57 -2.52
C GLY A 110 -15.91 28.77 -3.81
N LYS A 111 -14.58 28.64 -3.80
CA LYS A 111 -13.73 28.98 -4.95
C LYS A 111 -13.12 27.78 -5.66
N PHE A 112 -12.76 26.72 -4.92
CA PHE A 112 -11.86 25.71 -5.44
C PHE A 112 -12.42 24.27 -5.39
N HIS A 113 -13.15 23.91 -4.32
CA HIS A 113 -13.46 22.52 -4.05
C HIS A 113 -14.94 22.30 -3.70
N PRO A 114 -15.83 22.05 -4.71
CA PRO A 114 -17.28 21.96 -4.53
C PRO A 114 -17.70 20.62 -3.87
N HIS A 115 -17.28 20.40 -2.62
CA HIS A 115 -17.52 19.18 -1.86
C HIS A 115 -17.86 19.51 -0.41
N GLY A 116 -18.29 18.52 0.38
CA GLY A 116 -18.72 18.73 1.76
C GLY A 116 -17.64 19.35 2.66
N ASP A 117 -18.07 20.26 3.52
CA ASP A 117 -17.24 21.01 4.49
C ASP A 117 -16.47 20.11 5.45
N GLY A 118 -17.10 19.02 5.90
CA GLY A 118 -16.46 18.03 6.78
C GLY A 118 -15.21 17.42 6.16
N ALA A 119 -15.26 17.03 4.87
CA ALA A 119 -14.12 16.42 4.18
C ALA A 119 -12.94 17.41 4.03
N ILE A 120 -13.24 18.69 3.78
CA ILE A 120 -12.21 19.74 3.69
C ILE A 120 -11.61 19.99 5.07
N TYR A 121 -12.45 20.07 6.11
CA TYR A 121 -11.97 20.26 7.47
C TYR A 121 -11.08 19.10 7.94
N ASP A 122 -11.47 17.86 7.68
CA ASP A 122 -10.67 16.68 8.01
C ASP A 122 -9.32 16.68 7.30
N ALA A 123 -9.26 17.12 6.04
CA ALA A 123 -8.02 17.26 5.31
C ALA A 123 -7.11 18.35 5.90
N LEU A 124 -7.70 19.52 6.27
CA LEU A 124 -6.99 20.59 6.93
C LEU A 124 -6.42 20.15 8.28
N VAL A 125 -7.23 19.48 9.10
CA VAL A 125 -6.83 18.98 10.41
C VAL A 125 -5.66 18.02 10.31
N ARG A 126 -5.73 17.04 9.40
CA ARG A 126 -4.65 16.05 9.20
C ARG A 126 -3.32 16.68 8.80
N MET A 127 -3.32 17.80 8.09
CA MET A 127 -2.09 18.54 7.75
C MET A 127 -1.45 19.24 8.94
N GLY A 128 -2.20 19.46 10.04
CA GLY A 128 -1.71 20.07 11.28
C GLY A 128 -1.45 19.09 12.42
N GLN A 129 -1.69 17.78 12.24
CA GLN A 129 -1.48 16.77 13.27
C GLN A 129 -0.04 16.24 13.25
N ASP A 130 0.72 16.48 14.31
CA ASP A 130 2.13 16.07 14.47
C ASP A 130 2.31 14.57 14.69
N PHE A 131 1.25 13.86 15.11
CA PHE A 131 1.21 12.39 15.19
C PHE A 131 0.84 11.72 13.86
N SER A 132 0.40 12.49 12.86
CA SER A 132 0.07 12.01 11.51
C SER A 132 1.13 12.39 10.46
N ARG A 133 1.90 13.46 10.70
CA ARG A 133 2.84 14.05 9.77
C ARG A 133 4.22 14.23 10.38
N ASN A 134 5.24 13.94 9.61
CA ASN A 134 6.62 14.21 10.00
C ASN A 134 6.91 15.71 9.99
N VAL A 135 6.42 16.42 8.97
CA VAL A 135 6.49 17.86 8.85
C VAL A 135 5.09 18.40 8.61
N THR A 136 4.51 19.11 9.59
CA THR A 136 3.17 19.67 9.46
C THR A 136 3.17 20.88 8.54
N LEU A 137 2.10 21.03 7.74
CA LEU A 137 1.90 22.14 6.82
C LEU A 137 0.94 23.19 7.37
N VAL A 138 0.19 22.83 8.40
CA VAL A 138 -0.75 23.71 9.10
C VAL A 138 -0.33 23.80 10.55
N ASP A 139 -0.25 25.02 11.08
CA ASP A 139 -0.02 25.31 12.50
C ASP A 139 -1.40 25.45 13.19
N PRO A 140 -1.75 24.52 14.10
CA PRO A 140 -3.05 24.46 14.70
C PRO A 140 -3.15 25.28 15.99
N GLN A 141 -4.32 25.88 16.24
CA GLN A 141 -4.69 26.44 17.53
C GLN A 141 -6.04 25.92 17.97
N GLY A 142 -6.10 25.31 19.15
CA GLY A 142 -7.27 24.63 19.69
C GLY A 142 -7.15 23.10 19.60
N ASN A 143 -8.27 22.40 19.71
CA ASN A 143 -8.29 20.94 19.70
C ASN A 143 -8.39 20.41 18.27
N PHE A 144 -7.27 19.93 17.74
CA PHE A 144 -7.17 19.25 16.43
C PHE A 144 -7.28 17.71 16.54
N GLY A 145 -7.86 17.22 17.64
CA GLY A 145 -8.05 15.80 17.89
C GLY A 145 -6.80 15.10 18.43
N SER A 146 -6.95 13.83 18.65
CA SER A 146 -5.90 12.87 18.99
C SER A 146 -6.11 11.59 18.18
N LEU A 147 -5.32 10.55 18.43
CA LEU A 147 -5.51 9.25 17.78
C LEU A 147 -6.85 8.58 18.15
N ASP A 148 -7.41 8.89 19.33
CA ASP A 148 -8.66 8.29 19.83
C ASP A 148 -9.86 9.24 19.79
N GLN A 149 -9.62 10.56 19.70
CA GLN A 149 -10.70 11.56 19.81
C GLN A 149 -10.72 12.44 18.56
N PRO A 150 -11.91 12.71 18.00
CA PRO A 150 -12.05 13.60 16.86
C PRO A 150 -11.67 15.05 17.24
N PRO A 151 -11.34 15.90 16.25
CA PRO A 151 -11.11 17.31 16.45
C PRO A 151 -12.39 18.03 16.88
N ALA A 152 -12.24 19.18 17.54
CA ALA A 152 -13.35 20.09 17.77
C ALA A 152 -13.87 20.63 16.44
N ALA A 153 -15.16 21.01 16.38
CA ALA A 153 -15.76 21.57 15.16
C ALA A 153 -15.00 22.81 14.67
N TYR A 154 -14.91 22.99 13.35
CA TYR A 154 -14.11 24.03 12.68
C TYR A 154 -14.44 25.47 13.09
N ARG A 155 -15.61 25.72 13.66
CA ARG A 155 -15.96 27.02 14.22
C ARG A 155 -15.20 27.40 15.50
N TYR A 156 -14.63 26.41 16.20
CA TYR A 156 -13.90 26.63 17.45
C TYR A 156 -12.37 26.63 17.24
N THR A 157 -11.87 25.93 16.22
CA THR A 157 -10.45 25.80 15.93
C THR A 157 -9.94 26.92 15.03
N GLU A 158 -8.63 27.18 15.13
CA GLU A 158 -7.94 28.16 14.32
C GLU A 158 -6.69 27.56 13.69
N CYS A 159 -6.25 28.13 12.59
CA CYS A 159 -5.08 27.63 11.84
C CYS A 159 -4.31 28.78 11.16
N ARG A 160 -3.07 28.50 10.84
CA ARG A 160 -2.22 29.28 9.92
C ARG A 160 -1.25 28.34 9.20
N LEU A 161 -0.60 28.86 8.12
CA LEU A 161 0.45 28.11 7.44
C LEU A 161 1.67 27.96 8.37
N THR A 162 2.41 26.87 8.21
CA THR A 162 3.73 26.69 8.83
C THR A 162 4.83 27.25 7.91
N PRO A 163 6.06 27.48 8.41
CA PRO A 163 7.20 27.79 7.55
C PRO A 163 7.47 26.73 6.51
N ALA A 164 7.25 25.44 6.85
CA ALA A 164 7.36 24.33 5.90
C ALA A 164 6.30 24.39 4.78
N ALA A 165 5.09 24.88 5.07
CA ALA A 165 4.11 25.12 4.01
C ALA A 165 4.53 26.26 3.08
N MET A 166 5.22 27.26 3.61
CA MET A 166 5.76 28.36 2.77
C MET A 166 6.86 27.86 1.83
N SER A 167 7.66 26.85 2.21
CA SER A 167 8.61 26.22 1.29
C SER A 167 7.92 25.43 0.16
N MET A 168 6.66 25.05 0.34
CA MET A 168 5.85 24.44 -0.72
C MET A 168 5.22 25.49 -1.68
N LEU A 169 4.93 26.69 -1.17
CA LEU A 169 4.09 27.71 -1.81
C LEU A 169 4.86 28.94 -2.31
N GLY A 170 6.07 29.19 -1.78
CA GLY A 170 6.74 30.48 -1.85
C GLY A 170 7.14 30.97 -3.25
N GLU A 171 7.17 30.08 -4.24
CA GLU A 171 7.60 30.40 -5.62
C GLU A 171 6.42 30.45 -6.61
N LEU A 172 5.16 30.43 -6.12
CA LEU A 172 3.95 30.41 -6.98
C LEU A 172 3.79 31.73 -7.78
N ASP A 173 4.19 32.85 -7.21
CA ASP A 173 4.08 34.17 -7.85
C ASP A 173 5.13 34.41 -8.96
N GLU A 174 6.02 33.42 -9.19
CA GLU A 174 7.13 33.49 -10.13
C GLU A 174 6.93 32.65 -11.40
N GLU A 175 5.68 32.38 -11.76
CA GLU A 175 5.28 31.61 -12.96
C GLU A 175 5.93 30.21 -13.06
N THR A 176 6.19 29.59 -11.90
CA THR A 176 6.91 28.33 -11.81
C THR A 176 6.07 27.11 -12.16
N VAL A 177 4.75 27.21 -12.05
CA VAL A 177 3.78 26.15 -12.30
C VAL A 177 2.63 26.63 -13.17
N GLU A 178 1.97 25.68 -13.84
CA GLU A 178 0.79 25.98 -14.64
C GLU A 178 -0.45 26.15 -13.76
N PHE A 179 -1.33 27.05 -14.18
CA PHE A 179 -2.63 27.30 -13.56
C PHE A 179 -3.74 26.80 -14.47
N THR A 180 -4.77 26.21 -13.88
CA THR A 180 -5.99 25.79 -14.57
C THR A 180 -7.21 26.54 -14.06
N PRO A 181 -8.25 26.73 -14.87
CA PRO A 181 -9.52 27.29 -14.39
C PRO A 181 -10.10 26.47 -13.24
N THR A 182 -10.72 27.15 -12.28
CA THR A 182 -11.55 26.52 -11.24
C THR A 182 -12.79 25.88 -11.84
N TYR A 183 -13.52 25.07 -11.05
CA TYR A 183 -14.72 24.35 -11.48
C TYR A 183 -15.83 25.25 -12.04
N ASP A 184 -15.90 26.50 -11.61
CA ASP A 184 -16.84 27.52 -12.06
C ASP A 184 -16.30 28.43 -13.18
N GLY A 185 -14.98 28.36 -13.44
CA GLY A 185 -14.29 29.20 -14.43
C GLY A 185 -14.02 30.63 -14.01
N ASP A 186 -14.43 31.04 -12.79
CA ASP A 186 -14.31 32.43 -12.33
C ASP A 186 -12.88 32.77 -11.82
N SER A 187 -12.07 31.76 -11.55
CA SER A 187 -10.72 31.90 -11.00
C SER A 187 -9.76 30.84 -11.56
N THR A 188 -8.54 30.83 -11.06
CA THR A 188 -7.53 29.82 -11.43
C THR A 188 -6.92 29.20 -10.19
N GLU A 189 -6.51 27.93 -10.31
CA GLU A 189 -5.81 27.18 -9.28
C GLU A 189 -4.53 26.53 -9.86
N PRO A 190 -3.46 26.35 -9.05
CA PRO A 190 -2.25 25.71 -9.51
C PRO A 190 -2.45 24.21 -9.69
N GLN A 191 -1.95 23.64 -10.80
CA GLN A 191 -2.00 22.20 -11.06
C GLN A 191 -1.18 21.41 -10.05
N CYS A 192 -0.02 21.95 -9.63
CA CYS A 192 0.84 21.43 -8.57
C CYS A 192 1.49 22.60 -7.85
N LEU A 193 2.13 22.36 -6.71
CA LEU A 193 2.93 23.37 -6.03
C LEU A 193 4.41 23.26 -6.40
N PRO A 194 5.19 24.37 -6.27
CA PRO A 194 6.64 24.34 -6.49
C PRO A 194 7.39 23.32 -5.62
N GLY A 195 6.94 23.10 -4.38
CA GLY A 195 7.27 21.92 -3.58
C GLY A 195 8.76 21.73 -3.27
N LEU A 196 9.40 22.68 -2.56
CA LEU A 196 10.77 22.48 -2.08
C LEU A 196 10.87 21.32 -1.07
N LEU A 197 9.88 21.17 -0.17
CA LEU A 197 9.78 20.00 0.70
C LEU A 197 9.43 18.76 -0.14
N PRO A 198 10.19 17.64 -0.08
CA PRO A 198 9.82 16.37 -0.72
C PRO A 198 8.67 15.71 0.04
N ASN A 199 7.50 16.38 0.05
CA ASN A 199 6.37 16.09 0.91
C ASN A 199 5.83 14.66 0.77
N LEU A 200 5.83 14.11 -0.47
CA LEU A 200 5.37 12.74 -0.71
C LEU A 200 6.20 11.70 0.06
N LEU A 201 7.52 11.86 0.07
CA LEU A 201 8.45 10.97 0.76
C LEU A 201 8.47 11.23 2.27
N VAL A 202 8.48 12.50 2.69
CA VAL A 202 8.63 12.88 4.11
C VAL A 202 7.36 12.60 4.92
N ASN A 203 6.20 12.96 4.38
CA ASN A 203 4.92 12.84 5.09
C ASN A 203 4.12 11.60 4.70
N GLY A 204 4.47 10.96 3.60
CA GLY A 204 3.68 9.86 3.06
C GLY A 204 2.25 10.28 2.70
N THR A 205 1.45 9.31 2.31
CA THR A 205 0.03 9.50 1.99
C THR A 205 -0.74 8.19 2.05
N SER A 206 -2.04 8.25 2.26
CA SER A 206 -2.93 7.10 2.07
C SER A 206 -4.19 7.54 1.34
N GLY A 207 -4.70 6.71 0.43
CA GLY A 207 -5.91 7.01 -0.33
C GLY A 207 -6.50 5.77 -0.97
N ILE A 208 -7.83 5.70 -0.97
CA ILE A 208 -8.57 4.58 -1.57
C ILE A 208 -9.33 5.13 -2.76
N ALA A 209 -8.99 4.66 -3.95
CA ALA A 209 -9.69 4.96 -5.20
C ALA A 209 -10.49 3.74 -5.67
N VAL A 210 -11.10 3.85 -6.83
CA VAL A 210 -11.80 2.72 -7.47
C VAL A 210 -10.76 1.81 -8.14
N GLY A 211 -10.72 0.55 -7.74
CA GLY A 211 -9.81 -0.45 -8.30
C GLY A 211 -8.34 -0.34 -7.86
N MET A 212 -7.97 0.71 -7.10
CA MET A 212 -6.61 0.88 -6.61
C MET A 212 -6.56 1.69 -5.30
N ALA A 213 -5.45 1.58 -4.59
CA ALA A 213 -5.20 2.35 -3.39
C ALA A 213 -3.73 2.79 -3.35
N THR A 214 -3.46 3.92 -2.71
CA THR A 214 -2.10 4.35 -2.37
C THR A 214 -1.91 4.29 -0.85
N SER A 215 -0.74 3.85 -0.43
CA SER A 215 -0.32 3.83 0.97
C SER A 215 1.20 3.98 1.00
N MET A 216 1.66 5.19 1.26
CA MET A 216 3.08 5.52 1.32
C MET A 216 3.46 5.85 2.75
N ALA A 217 4.52 5.20 3.23
CA ALA A 217 5.05 5.47 4.55
C ALA A 217 5.78 6.82 4.61
N PRO A 218 5.75 7.51 5.75
CA PRO A 218 6.57 8.70 5.99
C PRO A 218 8.03 8.32 6.22
N HIS A 219 8.96 9.26 5.89
CA HIS A 219 10.40 9.06 6.05
C HIS A 219 11.05 10.26 6.74
N ASN A 220 12.27 10.07 7.21
CA ASN A 220 13.09 11.13 7.78
C ASN A 220 13.55 12.12 6.71
N LEU A 221 13.39 13.43 6.96
CA LEU A 221 13.74 14.47 5.97
C LEU A 221 15.23 14.47 5.63
N ALA A 222 16.11 14.31 6.62
CA ALA A 222 17.55 14.32 6.39
C ALA A 222 18.00 13.08 5.57
N GLU A 223 17.43 11.90 5.85
CA GLU A 223 17.71 10.67 5.10
C GLU A 223 17.25 10.79 3.64
N ILE A 224 16.06 11.34 3.42
CA ILE A 224 15.54 11.59 2.06
C ILE A 224 16.39 12.62 1.32
N ALA A 225 16.84 13.69 2.00
CA ALA A 225 17.72 14.69 1.39
C ALA A 225 19.06 14.08 0.95
N ASN A 226 19.66 13.23 1.76
CA ASN A 226 20.90 12.51 1.41
C ASN A 226 20.70 11.54 0.21
N ALA A 227 19.55 10.85 0.14
CA ALA A 227 19.22 10.02 -1.01
C ALA A 227 19.00 10.86 -2.28
N ILE A 228 18.36 12.02 -2.16
CA ILE A 228 18.19 12.96 -3.27
C ILE A 228 19.56 13.53 -3.70
N GLU A 229 20.47 13.82 -2.77
CA GLU A 229 21.85 14.21 -3.09
C GLU A 229 22.55 13.14 -3.93
N LEU A 230 22.40 11.86 -3.57
CA LEU A 230 22.96 10.76 -4.35
C LEU A 230 22.38 10.72 -5.76
N VAL A 231 21.07 10.91 -5.93
CA VAL A 231 20.41 10.97 -7.26
C VAL A 231 20.84 12.20 -8.05
N LEU A 232 21.08 13.35 -7.40
CA LEU A 232 21.58 14.57 -8.04
C LEU A 232 23.01 14.42 -8.55
N THR A 233 23.87 13.69 -7.82
CA THR A 233 25.31 13.59 -8.09
C THR A 233 25.66 12.39 -8.97
N LYS A 234 25.06 11.22 -8.73
CA LYS A 234 25.35 9.97 -9.45
C LYS A 234 24.34 9.75 -10.58
N ARG A 235 24.72 10.08 -11.81
CA ARG A 235 23.84 9.99 -12.99
C ARG A 235 23.98 8.71 -13.78
N ARG A 236 25.19 8.16 -13.91
CA ARG A 236 25.51 6.94 -14.67
C ARG A 236 26.65 6.17 -13.99
N PRO A 237 26.43 4.90 -13.59
CA PRO A 237 25.13 4.22 -13.57
C PRO A 237 24.16 4.86 -12.58
N LYS A 238 22.85 4.60 -12.72
CA LYS A 238 21.85 5.04 -11.74
C LYS A 238 22.18 4.46 -10.35
N PRO A 239 21.90 5.17 -9.24
CA PRO A 239 22.00 4.59 -7.91
C PRO A 239 21.17 3.30 -7.79
N THR A 240 21.73 2.28 -7.16
CA THR A 240 21.01 1.06 -6.83
C THR A 240 20.17 1.26 -5.56
N VAL A 241 19.25 0.30 -5.29
CA VAL A 241 18.43 0.36 -4.07
C VAL A 241 19.31 0.27 -2.82
N GLU A 242 20.34 -0.58 -2.84
CA GLU A 242 21.27 -0.75 -1.75
C GLU A 242 22.03 0.55 -1.43
N GLU A 243 22.51 1.26 -2.47
CA GLU A 243 23.17 2.56 -2.30
C GLU A 243 22.21 3.63 -1.73
N LEU A 244 20.95 3.64 -2.15
CA LEU A 244 19.94 4.53 -1.57
C LEU A 244 19.65 4.17 -0.11
N MET A 245 19.66 2.89 0.24
CA MET A 245 19.44 2.40 1.60
C MET A 245 20.63 2.64 2.54
N GLU A 246 21.81 2.98 2.02
CA GLU A 246 22.90 3.52 2.87
C GLU A 246 22.45 4.83 3.55
N HIS A 247 21.60 5.60 2.89
CA HIS A 247 21.06 6.88 3.37
C HIS A 247 19.67 6.72 3.99
N VAL A 248 18.71 6.09 3.27
CA VAL A 248 17.35 5.85 3.75
C VAL A 248 17.29 4.48 4.42
N LYS A 249 17.37 4.45 5.74
CA LYS A 249 17.36 3.19 6.49
C LYS A 249 16.02 2.46 6.42
N GLY A 250 14.91 3.19 6.30
CA GLY A 250 13.54 2.68 6.25
C GLY A 250 12.53 3.80 6.52
N PRO A 251 11.25 3.52 6.58
CA PRO A 251 10.24 4.46 7.03
C PRO A 251 10.56 5.05 8.41
N ASP A 252 10.15 6.30 8.64
CA ASP A 252 10.30 6.99 9.92
C ASP A 252 8.95 7.59 10.33
N PHE A 253 8.27 6.92 11.25
CA PHE A 253 6.91 7.28 11.65
C PHE A 253 6.91 8.36 12.73
N PRO A 254 5.95 9.33 12.68
CA PRO A 254 5.83 10.37 13.70
C PRO A 254 5.64 9.83 15.13
N SER A 255 4.99 8.67 15.26
CA SER A 255 4.77 7.98 16.53
C SER A 255 6.00 7.26 17.10
N GLY A 256 7.09 7.16 16.34
CA GLY A 256 8.25 6.34 16.71
C GLY A 256 7.97 4.83 16.52
N GLY A 257 8.23 4.05 17.57
CA GLY A 257 8.07 2.60 17.55
C GLY A 257 9.26 1.87 16.91
N ILE A 258 9.08 0.59 16.63
CA ILE A 258 10.10 -0.31 16.11
C ILE A 258 9.60 -0.95 14.81
N ILE A 259 10.38 -0.83 13.74
CA ILE A 259 10.16 -1.59 12.51
C ILE A 259 10.92 -2.91 12.60
N VAL A 260 10.23 -4.01 12.34
CA VAL A 260 10.86 -5.31 12.12
C VAL A 260 11.16 -5.45 10.64
N ASP A 261 12.44 -5.44 10.27
CA ASP A 261 12.87 -5.57 8.88
C ASP A 261 12.68 -7.01 8.40
N ASN A 262 11.73 -7.20 7.49
CA ASN A 262 11.42 -8.46 6.82
C ASN A 262 11.41 -8.33 5.28
N GLY A 263 12.12 -7.34 4.71
CA GLY A 263 12.22 -7.13 3.26
C GLY A 263 12.10 -5.67 2.81
N LEU A 264 12.67 -4.73 3.56
CA LEU A 264 12.68 -3.31 3.21
C LEU A 264 13.33 -3.04 1.83
N ALA A 265 14.36 -3.80 1.46
CA ALA A 265 15.03 -3.64 0.17
C ALA A 265 14.09 -3.96 -1.01
N ASP A 266 13.37 -5.08 -0.94
CA ASP A 266 12.40 -5.47 -1.95
C ASP A 266 11.23 -4.47 -2.06
N MET A 267 10.80 -3.95 -0.92
CA MET A 267 9.77 -2.91 -0.87
C MET A 267 10.22 -1.63 -1.59
N TYR A 268 11.44 -1.17 -1.37
CA TYR A 268 11.99 0.01 -2.05
C TYR A 268 12.28 -0.23 -3.52
N ALA A 269 12.64 -1.48 -3.90
CA ALA A 269 12.87 -1.86 -5.28
C ALA A 269 11.59 -1.93 -6.10
N THR A 270 10.47 -2.35 -5.50
CA THR A 270 9.21 -2.60 -6.21
C THR A 270 8.15 -1.52 -5.98
N GLY A 271 8.29 -0.70 -4.95
CA GLY A 271 7.25 0.23 -4.48
C GLY A 271 6.07 -0.45 -3.81
N ARG A 272 6.16 -1.75 -3.48
CA ARG A 272 5.11 -2.54 -2.81
C ARG A 272 5.71 -3.43 -1.73
N GLY A 273 4.97 -3.59 -0.64
CA GLY A 273 5.38 -4.45 0.46
C GLY A 273 4.59 -4.21 1.72
N SER A 274 5.12 -4.68 2.84
CA SER A 274 4.57 -4.40 4.16
C SER A 274 5.69 -4.37 5.18
N VAL A 275 5.51 -3.56 6.20
CA VAL A 275 6.40 -3.48 7.36
C VAL A 275 5.63 -3.79 8.62
N THR A 276 6.22 -4.57 9.51
CA THR A 276 5.67 -4.85 10.84
C THR A 276 6.14 -3.76 11.80
N LEU A 277 5.17 -3.09 12.43
CA LEU A 277 5.41 -2.04 13.41
C LEU A 277 5.13 -2.56 14.80
N ARG A 278 6.08 -2.45 15.71
CA ARG A 278 5.93 -2.74 17.13
C ARG A 278 5.97 -1.48 17.97
N SER A 279 5.17 -1.49 19.02
CA SER A 279 5.29 -0.48 20.09
C SER A 279 6.64 -0.60 20.79
N ARG A 280 7.17 0.53 21.27
CA ARG A 280 8.30 0.53 22.19
C ARG A 280 7.80 0.28 23.61
N ALA A 281 8.25 -0.81 24.20
CA ALA A 281 7.88 -1.20 25.55
C ALA A 281 9.11 -1.65 26.34
N HIS A 282 9.09 -1.39 27.65
CA HIS A 282 10.10 -1.88 28.58
C HIS A 282 9.44 -2.39 29.86
N ILE A 283 10.18 -3.21 30.60
CA ILE A 283 9.71 -3.77 31.87
C ILE A 283 10.23 -2.90 33.00
N GLU A 284 9.34 -2.53 33.91
CA GLU A 284 9.62 -1.72 35.08
C GLU A 284 9.18 -2.43 36.35
N GLN A 285 9.96 -2.28 37.42
CA GLN A 285 9.58 -2.79 38.74
C GLN A 285 8.60 -1.80 39.38
N LEU A 286 7.33 -2.12 39.46
CA LEU A 286 6.27 -1.25 40.00
C LEU A 286 6.24 -1.29 41.54
N THR A 287 6.43 -2.48 42.11
CA THR A 287 6.51 -2.71 43.54
C THR A 287 7.54 -3.82 43.82
N PRO A 288 8.01 -4.02 45.03
CA PRO A 288 9.02 -5.07 45.34
C PRO A 288 8.63 -6.48 44.86
N LYS A 289 7.36 -6.75 44.63
CA LYS A 289 6.84 -8.07 44.20
C LYS A 289 6.13 -8.07 42.85
N ARG A 290 5.97 -6.89 42.22
CA ARG A 290 5.19 -6.77 40.98
C ARG A 290 5.98 -6.02 39.93
N GLN A 291 6.05 -6.60 38.73
CA GLN A 291 6.58 -5.97 37.53
C GLN A 291 5.43 -5.53 36.63
N GLY A 292 5.69 -4.56 35.77
CA GLY A 292 4.76 -4.10 34.77
C GLY A 292 5.45 -3.82 33.43
N ILE A 293 4.68 -3.80 32.38
CA ILE A 293 5.10 -3.44 31.05
C ILE A 293 4.69 -1.99 30.81
N ILE A 294 5.65 -1.13 30.52
CA ILE A 294 5.42 0.27 30.19
C ILE A 294 5.59 0.46 28.71
N VAL A 295 4.53 0.90 28.04
CA VAL A 295 4.53 1.22 26.62
C VAL A 295 4.66 2.74 26.45
N THR A 296 5.69 3.18 25.76
CA THR A 296 6.04 4.60 25.56
C THR A 296 5.80 5.08 24.12
N GLU A 297 5.74 4.16 23.15
CA GLU A 297 5.46 4.49 21.76
C GLU A 297 4.53 3.41 21.17
N LEU A 298 3.61 3.81 20.31
CA LEU A 298 2.64 2.91 19.65
C LEU A 298 2.89 2.85 18.14
N PRO A 299 2.42 1.78 17.47
CA PRO A 299 2.40 1.72 16.02
C PRO A 299 1.67 2.92 15.41
N TYR A 300 2.07 3.31 14.21
CA TYR A 300 1.53 4.49 13.52
C TYR A 300 0.00 4.44 13.38
N LEU A 301 -0.66 5.53 13.76
CA LEU A 301 -2.11 5.72 13.77
C LEU A 301 -2.88 4.76 14.71
N VAL A 302 -2.22 4.13 15.66
CA VAL A 302 -2.86 3.35 16.72
C VAL A 302 -3.00 4.21 17.98
N GLY A 303 -4.23 4.40 18.45
CA GLY A 303 -4.52 5.14 19.67
C GLY A 303 -4.41 4.29 20.94
N PRO A 304 -4.01 4.90 22.09
CA PRO A 304 -3.89 4.20 23.35
C PRO A 304 -5.20 3.59 23.86
N GLU A 305 -6.35 4.24 23.67
CA GLU A 305 -7.64 3.71 24.11
C GLU A 305 -8.03 2.43 23.38
N LYS A 306 -7.71 2.32 22.09
CA LYS A 306 -7.91 1.10 21.30
C LYS A 306 -7.14 -0.11 21.89
N ILE A 307 -5.92 0.13 22.41
CA ILE A 307 -5.13 -0.89 23.10
C ILE A 307 -5.80 -1.28 24.41
N VAL A 308 -6.18 -0.27 25.23
CA VAL A 308 -6.85 -0.49 26.51
C VAL A 308 -8.14 -1.31 26.34
N GLU A 309 -8.99 -0.94 25.37
CA GLU A 309 -10.22 -1.67 25.05
C GLU A 309 -9.93 -3.12 24.63
N LYS A 310 -8.94 -3.33 23.76
CA LYS A 310 -8.59 -4.67 23.27
C LYS A 310 -8.03 -5.55 24.38
N VAL A 311 -7.12 -5.05 25.21
CA VAL A 311 -6.57 -5.79 26.35
C VAL A 311 -7.67 -6.14 27.35
N ASN A 312 -8.55 -5.19 27.69
CA ASN A 312 -9.67 -5.44 28.58
C ASN A 312 -10.68 -6.46 28.01
N ALA A 313 -10.87 -6.47 26.69
CA ALA A 313 -11.70 -7.50 26.05
C ALA A 313 -11.06 -8.89 26.17
N LEU A 314 -9.75 -9.00 25.90
CA LEU A 314 -9.03 -10.26 26.03
C LEU A 314 -8.98 -10.80 27.47
N LEU A 315 -8.89 -9.90 28.46
CA LEU A 315 -8.98 -10.28 29.89
C LEU A 315 -10.37 -10.79 30.24
N ARG A 316 -11.43 -10.15 29.79
CA ARG A 316 -12.82 -10.62 30.02
C ARG A 316 -13.11 -11.96 29.36
N ASP A 317 -12.52 -12.20 28.20
CA ASP A 317 -12.68 -13.45 27.45
C ASP A 317 -11.73 -14.56 27.92
N ASP A 318 -10.91 -14.32 28.98
CA ASP A 318 -9.87 -15.21 29.52
C ASP A 318 -8.87 -15.72 28.45
N LYS A 319 -8.66 -14.89 27.40
CA LYS A 319 -7.75 -15.21 26.28
C LYS A 319 -6.32 -14.83 26.56
N ILE A 320 -6.06 -13.95 27.53
CA ILE A 320 -4.73 -13.54 27.97
C ILE A 320 -4.62 -13.68 29.47
N LYS A 321 -3.54 -14.28 29.94
CA LYS A 321 -3.27 -14.51 31.37
C LYS A 321 -2.01 -13.76 31.77
N GLY A 322 -1.88 -13.52 33.07
CA GLY A 322 -0.68 -12.85 33.62
C GLY A 322 -0.74 -11.32 33.57
N VAL A 323 -1.85 -10.74 33.12
CA VAL A 323 -2.15 -9.30 33.17
C VAL A 323 -3.22 -9.05 34.24
N ASP A 324 -2.89 -8.22 35.22
CA ASP A 324 -3.85 -7.80 36.25
C ASP A 324 -4.75 -6.65 35.75
N ARG A 325 -4.13 -5.62 35.20
CA ARG A 325 -4.88 -4.47 34.63
C ARG A 325 -4.00 -3.67 33.65
N ILE A 326 -4.66 -2.82 32.87
CA ILE A 326 -4.03 -1.82 32.02
C ILE A 326 -4.54 -0.43 32.40
N THR A 327 -3.64 0.54 32.53
CA THR A 327 -3.96 1.93 32.90
C THR A 327 -3.21 2.89 31.97
N ASN A 328 -3.90 3.91 31.51
CA ASN A 328 -3.31 4.98 30.72
C ASN A 328 -2.89 6.14 31.63
N PHE A 329 -1.58 6.37 31.76
CA PHE A 329 -0.97 7.45 32.53
C PHE A 329 -0.37 8.53 31.63
N SER A 330 -0.76 8.57 30.36
CA SER A 330 -0.24 9.54 29.39
C SER A 330 -0.63 10.96 29.79
N ASP A 331 0.34 11.86 29.78
CA ASP A 331 0.12 13.29 30.01
C ASP A 331 0.99 14.15 29.06
N ARG A 332 0.80 15.49 29.09
CA ARG A 332 1.55 16.41 28.22
C ARG A 332 3.03 16.53 28.56
N HIS A 333 3.46 16.15 29.75
CA HIS A 333 4.85 16.25 30.20
C HIS A 333 5.62 14.96 29.99
N SER A 334 4.98 13.82 30.32
CA SER A 334 5.57 12.49 30.26
C SER A 334 5.38 11.80 28.90
N GLY A 335 4.53 12.38 28.02
CA GLY A 335 4.18 11.75 26.75
C GLY A 335 3.28 10.53 26.94
N LEU A 336 3.37 9.57 26.02
CA LEU A 336 2.62 8.31 26.11
C LEU A 336 3.19 7.42 27.22
N ARG A 337 2.34 6.97 28.15
CA ARG A 337 2.66 5.99 29.17
C ARG A 337 1.46 5.07 29.42
N LEU A 338 1.40 3.94 28.71
CA LEU A 338 0.48 2.85 29.03
C LEU A 338 1.19 1.89 29.96
N GLN A 339 0.62 1.68 31.14
CA GLN A 339 1.12 0.73 32.13
C GLN A 339 0.23 -0.50 32.15
N ILE A 340 0.86 -1.66 31.95
CA ILE A 340 0.21 -2.97 32.01
C ILE A 340 0.81 -3.68 33.22
N ASP A 341 0.02 -3.80 34.27
CA ASP A 341 0.43 -4.46 35.53
C ASP A 341 0.39 -5.97 35.33
N CYS A 342 1.53 -6.63 35.52
CA CYS A 342 1.60 -8.09 35.48
C CYS A 342 1.18 -8.70 36.82
N GLU A 343 0.63 -9.91 36.78
CA GLU A 343 0.35 -10.70 37.98
C GLU A 343 1.66 -11.08 38.69
N ILE A 344 1.58 -11.31 40.01
CA ILE A 344 2.77 -11.64 40.83
C ILE A 344 3.32 -13.02 40.39
N GLY A 345 4.63 -13.06 40.08
CA GLY A 345 5.32 -14.30 39.70
C GLY A 345 5.27 -14.64 38.22
N VAL A 346 4.59 -13.87 37.39
CA VAL A 346 4.54 -14.08 35.95
C VAL A 346 5.74 -13.40 35.29
N ASN A 347 6.25 -14.00 34.21
CA ASN A 347 7.32 -13.40 33.41
C ASN A 347 6.74 -12.29 32.47
N PRO A 348 7.08 -11.00 32.67
CA PRO A 348 6.52 -9.91 31.89
C PRO A 348 6.91 -9.95 30.40
N GLN A 349 8.05 -10.54 30.07
CA GLN A 349 8.49 -10.66 28.67
C GLN A 349 7.59 -11.61 27.88
N ALA A 350 7.14 -12.70 28.52
CA ALA A 350 6.18 -13.62 27.94
C ALA A 350 4.80 -12.97 27.71
N VAL A 351 4.35 -12.21 28.71
CA VAL A 351 3.10 -11.41 28.58
C VAL A 351 3.24 -10.41 27.46
N LEU A 352 4.37 -9.70 27.33
CA LEU A 352 4.63 -8.75 26.24
C LEU A 352 4.57 -9.44 24.86
N ALA A 353 5.17 -10.64 24.74
CA ALA A 353 5.11 -11.41 23.49
C ALA A 353 3.68 -11.82 23.11
N GLN A 354 2.83 -12.17 24.11
CA GLN A 354 1.39 -12.42 23.83
C GLN A 354 0.67 -11.14 23.42
N LEU A 355 0.95 -10.02 24.09
CA LEU A 355 0.34 -8.73 23.79
C LEU A 355 0.66 -8.29 22.35
N TYR A 356 1.88 -8.46 21.87
CA TYR A 356 2.25 -8.18 20.50
C TYR A 356 1.42 -9.00 19.49
N ARG A 357 1.17 -10.28 19.76
CA ARG A 357 0.40 -11.15 18.86
C ARG A 357 -1.11 -10.90 18.88
N MET A 358 -1.66 -10.48 20.02
CA MET A 358 -3.12 -10.45 20.24
C MET A 358 -3.70 -9.05 20.23
N THR A 359 -2.88 -8.01 20.20
CA THR A 359 -3.30 -6.61 20.30
C THR A 359 -2.61 -5.75 19.25
N PRO A 360 -3.13 -4.56 18.94
CA PRO A 360 -2.48 -3.60 18.04
C PRO A 360 -1.19 -2.98 18.60
N LEU A 361 -0.56 -3.55 19.64
CA LEU A 361 0.82 -3.22 20.03
C LEU A 361 1.83 -3.65 18.96
N GLU A 362 1.48 -4.60 18.12
CA GLU A 362 2.12 -4.90 16.86
C GLU A 362 1.07 -4.78 15.75
N ASP A 363 1.39 -4.08 14.67
CA ASP A 363 0.50 -3.90 13.53
C ASP A 363 1.31 -3.93 12.23
N THR A 364 0.65 -4.21 11.12
CA THR A 364 1.28 -4.28 9.80
C THR A 364 0.89 -3.07 8.97
N PHE A 365 1.88 -2.28 8.56
CA PHE A 365 1.68 -1.19 7.62
C PHE A 365 1.93 -1.68 6.19
N THR A 366 0.87 -1.73 5.38
CA THR A 366 0.97 -2.11 3.96
C THR A 366 1.42 -0.93 3.13
N ILE A 367 2.43 -1.14 2.29
CA ILE A 367 3.00 -0.13 1.40
C ILE A 367 2.60 -0.43 -0.05
N ASN A 368 2.11 0.60 -0.71
CA ASN A 368 1.78 0.63 -2.13
C ASN A 368 2.01 2.04 -2.64
N ASN A 369 3.18 2.30 -3.20
CA ASN A 369 3.65 3.63 -3.61
C ASN A 369 3.04 4.03 -4.95
N VAL A 370 1.74 4.32 -4.97
CA VAL A 370 1.04 4.78 -6.18
C VAL A 370 0.87 6.29 -6.13
N ALA A 371 1.36 6.99 -7.15
CA ALA A 371 1.17 8.42 -7.36
C ALA A 371 0.80 8.72 -8.82
N LEU A 372 0.27 9.91 -9.07
CA LEU A 372 -0.01 10.37 -10.43
C LEU A 372 1.28 10.92 -11.06
N VAL A 373 1.71 10.30 -12.14
CA VAL A 373 2.77 10.78 -13.02
C VAL A 373 2.10 11.22 -14.32
N ASP A 374 2.10 12.50 -14.61
CA ASP A 374 1.42 13.10 -15.77
C ASP A 374 -0.06 12.65 -15.89
N GLY A 375 -0.75 12.60 -14.74
CA GLY A 375 -2.15 12.17 -14.64
C GLY A 375 -2.39 10.65 -14.66
N VAL A 376 -1.33 9.83 -14.81
CA VAL A 376 -1.43 8.37 -14.85
C VAL A 376 -1.00 7.76 -13.51
N PRO A 377 -1.84 6.94 -12.85
CA PRO A 377 -1.47 6.29 -11.60
C PRO A 377 -0.37 5.24 -11.83
N THR A 378 0.77 5.45 -11.23
CA THR A 378 1.97 4.62 -11.41
C THR A 378 2.51 4.16 -10.06
N THR A 379 2.90 2.88 -9.95
CA THR A 379 3.62 2.38 -8.77
C THR A 379 5.11 2.71 -8.90
N LEU A 380 5.66 3.38 -7.90
CA LEU A 380 7.00 3.98 -7.99
C LEU A 380 7.95 3.36 -6.95
N PRO A 381 9.09 2.78 -7.37
CA PRO A 381 10.24 2.49 -6.53
C PRO A 381 10.82 3.75 -5.86
N LEU A 382 11.63 3.57 -4.82
CA LEU A 382 12.24 4.69 -4.10
C LEU A 382 13.09 5.60 -5.02
N TYR A 383 13.87 5.00 -5.91
CA TYR A 383 14.67 5.76 -6.89
C TYR A 383 13.79 6.68 -7.75
N ASP A 384 12.69 6.14 -8.29
CA ASP A 384 11.82 6.90 -9.19
C ASP A 384 11.10 8.04 -8.45
N LEU A 385 10.69 7.83 -7.20
CA LEU A 385 10.14 8.89 -6.34
C LEU A 385 11.15 10.03 -6.14
N CYS A 386 12.41 9.73 -5.82
CA CYS A 386 13.47 10.73 -5.70
C CYS A 386 13.77 11.42 -7.05
N GLN A 387 13.78 10.67 -8.15
CA GLN A 387 14.03 11.20 -9.49
C GLN A 387 12.93 12.16 -9.95
N HIS A 388 11.64 11.84 -9.70
CA HIS A 388 10.53 12.75 -10.03
C HIS A 388 10.62 14.06 -9.24
N TYR A 389 10.95 13.98 -7.96
CA TYR A 389 11.20 15.18 -7.16
C TYR A 389 12.34 16.04 -7.75
N VAL A 390 13.48 15.41 -8.07
CA VAL A 390 14.63 16.11 -8.68
C VAL A 390 14.24 16.76 -10.00
N THR A 391 13.52 16.05 -10.86
CA THR A 391 13.08 16.56 -12.16
C THR A 391 12.16 17.77 -11.99
N HIS A 392 11.20 17.67 -11.09
CA HIS A 392 10.28 18.77 -10.78
C HIS A 392 11.03 19.99 -10.23
N ARG A 393 11.94 19.82 -9.26
CA ARG A 393 12.70 20.95 -8.70
C ARG A 393 13.64 21.62 -9.70
N LEU A 394 14.21 20.88 -10.63
CA LEU A 394 15.02 21.45 -11.72
C LEU A 394 14.16 22.31 -12.65
N ASP A 395 12.96 21.86 -13.02
CA ASP A 395 12.01 22.64 -13.82
C ASP A 395 11.59 23.92 -13.10
N ILE A 396 11.27 23.84 -11.81
CA ILE A 396 10.92 25.00 -10.98
C ILE A 396 12.07 26.01 -10.92
N ILE A 397 13.32 25.57 -10.68
CA ILE A 397 14.48 26.45 -10.63
C ILE A 397 14.70 27.12 -11.97
N GLN A 398 14.56 26.41 -13.08
CA GLN A 398 14.68 26.96 -14.40
C GLN A 398 13.65 28.08 -14.63
N LYS A 399 12.36 27.81 -14.47
CA LYS A 399 11.26 28.75 -14.65
C LYS A 399 11.39 29.97 -13.72
N ARG A 400 11.68 29.72 -12.44
CA ARG A 400 11.94 30.78 -11.45
C ARG A 400 13.09 31.70 -11.88
N THR A 401 14.19 31.11 -12.35
CA THR A 401 15.37 31.88 -12.75
C THR A 401 15.10 32.68 -14.04
N GLU A 402 14.37 32.09 -14.99
CA GLU A 402 13.91 32.80 -16.21
C GLU A 402 13.02 34.00 -15.83
N TYR A 403 12.05 33.80 -14.95
CA TYR A 403 11.19 34.89 -14.47
C TYR A 403 12.00 36.00 -13.78
N ARG A 404 12.90 35.63 -12.87
CA ARG A 404 13.76 36.60 -12.15
C ARG A 404 14.72 37.31 -13.08
N LEU A 405 15.25 36.64 -14.10
CA LEU A 405 16.11 37.21 -15.12
C LEU A 405 15.39 38.29 -15.90
N VAL A 406 14.19 38.01 -16.41
CA VAL A 406 13.38 39.00 -17.14
C VAL A 406 13.10 40.22 -16.26
N ARG A 407 12.66 39.99 -15.00
CA ARG A 407 12.41 41.08 -14.04
C ARG A 407 13.65 41.89 -13.73
N ALA A 408 14.82 41.29 -13.61
CA ALA A 408 16.08 41.98 -13.38
C ALA A 408 16.52 42.78 -14.62
N GLN A 409 16.35 42.23 -15.82
CA GLN A 409 16.62 42.93 -17.09
C GLN A 409 15.69 44.14 -17.28
N ASP A 410 14.38 43.97 -17.04
CA ASP A 410 13.41 45.08 -17.09
C ASP A 410 13.79 46.19 -16.11
N ARG A 411 14.17 45.79 -14.88
CA ARG A 411 14.58 46.79 -13.87
C ARG A 411 15.89 47.47 -14.22
N LEU A 412 16.87 46.73 -14.73
CA LEU A 412 18.14 47.29 -15.21
C LEU A 412 17.90 48.30 -16.36
N HIS A 413 17.01 47.96 -17.28
CA HIS A 413 16.64 48.87 -18.40
C HIS A 413 16.10 50.20 -17.87
N ILE A 414 15.22 50.17 -16.87
CA ILE A 414 14.70 51.38 -16.23
C ILE A 414 15.81 52.16 -15.51
N VAL A 415 16.67 51.51 -14.76
CA VAL A 415 17.77 52.13 -14.00
C VAL A 415 18.77 52.82 -14.93
N LEU A 416 19.10 52.16 -16.06
CA LEU A 416 19.96 52.77 -17.07
C LEU A 416 19.36 54.09 -17.65
N GLY A 417 18.06 54.08 -17.94
CA GLY A 417 17.37 55.29 -18.40
C GLY A 417 17.37 56.41 -17.34
N LEU A 418 17.17 56.07 -16.09
CA LEU A 418 17.23 57.02 -14.98
C LEU A 418 18.63 57.61 -14.79
N LEU A 419 19.69 56.82 -14.96
CA LEU A 419 21.08 57.30 -14.92
C LEU A 419 21.37 58.27 -16.06
N ILE A 420 20.94 57.94 -17.31
CA ILE A 420 21.06 58.84 -18.47
C ILE A 420 20.36 60.17 -18.20
N ALA A 421 19.14 60.14 -17.63
CA ALA A 421 18.39 61.32 -17.29
C ALA A 421 19.06 62.18 -16.20
N LEU A 422 19.67 61.55 -15.17
CA LEU A 422 20.42 62.26 -14.14
C LEU A 422 21.73 62.83 -14.62
N ASP A 423 22.38 62.23 -15.61
CA ASP A 423 23.57 62.75 -16.24
C ASP A 423 23.27 63.92 -17.14
N ASN A 424 22.08 64.04 -17.71
CA ASN A 424 21.60 65.08 -18.59
C ASN A 424 20.42 65.85 -18.00
N ILE A 425 20.45 66.12 -16.68
CA ILE A 425 19.25 66.59 -15.92
C ILE A 425 18.78 67.97 -16.43
N ASP A 426 19.69 68.86 -16.79
CA ASP A 426 19.34 70.17 -17.32
C ASP A 426 18.57 70.06 -18.64
N GLN A 427 18.99 69.16 -19.54
CA GLN A 427 18.31 68.90 -20.78
C GLN A 427 16.93 68.26 -20.57
N VAL A 428 16.80 67.26 -19.62
CA VAL A 428 15.54 66.71 -19.27
C VAL A 428 14.54 67.73 -18.75
N ILE A 429 14.99 68.63 -17.86
CA ILE A 429 14.16 69.72 -17.36
C ILE A 429 13.74 70.70 -18.47
N ALA A 430 14.65 71.00 -19.38
CA ALA A 430 14.36 71.88 -20.53
C ALA A 430 13.29 71.29 -21.45
N ILE A 431 13.39 69.98 -21.77
CA ILE A 431 12.43 69.24 -22.59
C ILE A 431 11.06 69.23 -21.89
N ILE A 432 10.98 68.86 -20.57
CA ILE A 432 9.72 68.81 -19.83
C ILE A 432 9.03 70.15 -19.75
N ARG A 433 9.79 71.21 -19.61
CA ARG A 433 9.24 72.61 -19.56
C ARG A 433 8.90 73.18 -20.95
N GLY A 434 9.52 72.70 -22.01
CA GLY A 434 9.28 73.13 -23.39
C GLY A 434 8.10 72.43 -24.03
N SER A 435 7.70 71.25 -23.57
CA SER A 435 6.60 70.46 -24.12
C SER A 435 5.25 70.91 -23.57
N GLU A 436 4.22 70.97 -24.40
CA GLU A 436 2.85 71.34 -24.01
C GLU A 436 2.07 70.12 -23.42
N THR A 437 2.45 68.88 -23.81
CA THR A 437 1.78 67.70 -23.39
C THR A 437 2.77 66.62 -22.95
N VAL A 438 2.31 65.68 -22.07
CA VAL A 438 3.12 64.53 -21.59
C VAL A 438 3.55 63.60 -22.75
N PRO A 439 2.70 63.28 -23.75
CA PRO A 439 3.11 62.51 -24.90
C PRO A 439 4.20 63.18 -25.73
N GLU A 440 4.16 64.49 -25.88
CA GLU A 440 5.17 65.26 -26.57
C GLU A 440 6.51 65.25 -25.81
N ALA A 441 6.52 65.51 -24.51
CA ALA A 441 7.69 65.40 -23.65
C ALA A 441 8.33 64.02 -23.73
N ARG A 442 7.52 62.96 -23.76
CA ARG A 442 7.98 61.60 -23.92
C ARG A 442 8.68 61.36 -25.25
N ALA A 443 8.04 61.80 -26.35
CA ALA A 443 8.61 61.67 -27.70
C ALA A 443 9.93 62.42 -27.83
N GLU A 444 10.06 63.64 -27.26
CA GLU A 444 11.27 64.41 -27.25
C GLU A 444 12.38 63.78 -26.39
N LEU A 445 12.05 63.24 -25.21
CA LEU A 445 13.01 62.52 -24.39
C LEU A 445 13.55 61.25 -25.11
N VAL A 446 12.71 60.53 -25.82
CA VAL A 446 13.12 59.39 -26.65
C VAL A 446 14.02 59.82 -27.76
N ALA A 447 13.67 60.88 -28.48
CA ALA A 447 14.44 61.35 -29.66
C ALA A 447 15.78 62.05 -29.32
N GLN A 448 15.85 62.81 -28.21
CA GLN A 448 17.04 63.59 -27.86
C GLN A 448 18.04 62.82 -26.97
N LEU A 449 17.61 61.89 -26.19
CA LEU A 449 18.43 61.10 -25.20
C LEU A 449 18.57 59.62 -25.54
N ASP A 450 18.08 59.21 -26.71
CA ASP A 450 18.09 57.78 -27.15
C ASP A 450 17.51 56.83 -26.11
N LEU A 451 16.38 57.22 -25.53
CA LEU A 451 15.68 56.45 -24.49
C LEU A 451 14.56 55.65 -25.12
N SER A 452 14.20 54.53 -24.47
CA SER A 452 12.97 53.81 -24.81
C SER A 452 11.74 54.55 -24.26
N GLU A 453 10.56 54.24 -24.82
CA GLU A 453 9.28 54.81 -24.34
C GLU A 453 9.04 54.48 -22.86
N ILE A 454 9.43 53.26 -22.42
CA ILE A 454 9.33 52.80 -21.04
C ILE A 454 10.23 53.64 -20.13
N GLN A 455 11.48 53.86 -20.53
CA GLN A 455 12.43 54.69 -19.79
C GLN A 455 11.95 56.15 -19.71
N ALA A 456 11.50 56.72 -20.81
CA ALA A 456 10.98 58.09 -20.86
C ALA A 456 9.74 58.28 -19.98
N THR A 457 8.85 57.30 -19.94
CA THR A 457 7.68 57.28 -19.04
C THR A 457 8.11 57.30 -17.57
N HIS A 458 9.03 56.42 -17.19
CA HIS A 458 9.55 56.34 -15.79
C HIS A 458 10.30 57.62 -15.39
N ILE A 459 10.95 58.32 -16.32
CA ILE A 459 11.61 59.60 -16.08
C ILE A 459 10.56 60.68 -15.80
N LEU A 460 9.46 60.71 -16.59
CA LEU A 460 8.36 61.66 -16.39
C LEU A 460 7.62 61.46 -15.05
N ASP A 461 7.54 60.21 -14.59
CA ASP A 461 6.94 59.86 -13.31
C ASP A 461 7.89 60.05 -12.10
N MET A 462 9.16 60.45 -12.35
CA MET A 462 10.18 60.60 -11.32
C MET A 462 9.87 61.76 -10.38
N GLN A 463 9.96 61.53 -9.09
CA GLN A 463 9.81 62.58 -8.07
C GLN A 463 11.07 63.42 -7.92
N PHE A 464 10.94 64.74 -7.83
CA PHE A 464 12.05 65.69 -7.68
C PHE A 464 13.03 65.36 -6.55
N ARG A 465 12.62 64.73 -5.47
CA ARG A 465 13.49 64.28 -4.37
C ARG A 465 14.57 63.29 -4.81
N ARG A 466 14.41 62.58 -5.91
CA ARG A 466 15.37 61.62 -6.45
C ARG A 466 16.51 62.26 -7.26
N LEU A 467 16.47 63.55 -7.45
CA LEU A 467 17.51 64.31 -8.14
C LEU A 467 18.74 64.65 -7.26
N VAL A 468 18.71 64.26 -5.98
CA VAL A 468 19.83 64.48 -5.04
C VAL A 468 20.98 63.51 -5.32
N GLY A 469 22.23 63.98 -5.22
CA GLY A 469 23.43 63.22 -5.55
C GLY A 469 23.59 61.87 -4.83
N LEU A 470 23.08 61.76 -3.59
CA LEU A 470 23.01 60.50 -2.88
C LEU A 470 22.08 59.46 -3.54
N GLU A 471 21.05 59.88 -4.23
CA GLU A 471 20.17 58.97 -4.96
C GLU A 471 20.82 58.47 -6.27
N LYS A 472 21.65 59.25 -6.92
CA LYS A 472 22.42 58.84 -8.08
C LYS A 472 23.38 57.70 -7.73
N GLN A 473 24.05 57.77 -6.55
CA GLN A 473 24.94 56.72 -6.12
C GLN A 473 24.15 55.40 -5.86
N LYS A 474 22.98 55.48 -5.25
CA LYS A 474 22.14 54.29 -5.06
C LYS A 474 21.73 53.64 -6.38
N LEU A 475 21.42 54.40 -7.40
CA LEU A 475 21.10 53.86 -8.74
C LEU A 475 22.33 53.22 -9.42
N ILE A 476 23.53 53.73 -9.21
CA ILE A 476 24.77 53.12 -9.66
C ILE A 476 24.99 51.78 -8.95
N ASP A 477 24.86 51.77 -7.63
CA ASP A 477 24.99 50.56 -6.82
C ASP A 477 23.92 49.51 -7.20
N GLU A 478 22.67 49.96 -7.45
CA GLU A 478 21.57 49.09 -7.94
C GLU A 478 21.89 48.54 -9.34
N ARG A 479 22.39 49.34 -10.27
CA ARG A 479 22.83 48.91 -11.61
C ARG A 479 23.88 47.79 -11.49
N ASP A 480 24.92 47.99 -10.69
CA ASP A 480 26.04 47.07 -10.57
C ASP A 480 25.57 45.75 -9.93
N THR A 481 24.66 45.83 -8.95
CA THR A 481 24.02 44.69 -8.36
C THR A 481 23.18 43.89 -9.37
N LEU A 482 22.34 44.60 -10.16
CA LEU A 482 21.51 44.00 -11.20
C LEU A 482 22.33 43.32 -12.29
N VAL A 483 23.43 43.98 -12.76
CA VAL A 483 24.34 43.39 -13.74
C VAL A 483 24.97 42.11 -13.23
N SER A 484 25.43 42.07 -11.99
CA SER A 484 25.97 40.86 -11.37
C SER A 484 24.91 39.79 -11.23
N THR A 485 23.70 40.17 -10.82
CA THR A 485 22.56 39.23 -10.65
C THR A 485 22.11 38.60 -11.98
N ILE A 486 22.07 39.40 -13.04
CA ILE A 486 21.74 38.93 -14.39
C ILE A 486 22.81 37.93 -14.89
N ASP A 487 24.09 38.25 -14.75
CA ASP A 487 25.18 37.34 -15.09
C ASP A 487 25.13 36.03 -14.31
N ASP A 488 24.78 36.09 -13.01
CA ASP A 488 24.61 34.89 -12.20
C ASP A 488 23.40 34.06 -12.66
N TYR A 489 22.27 34.67 -13.02
CA TYR A 489 21.09 33.98 -13.55
C TYR A 489 21.37 33.34 -14.92
N GLU A 490 22.05 34.06 -15.84
CA GLU A 490 22.43 33.52 -17.13
C GLU A 490 23.40 32.33 -17.00
N LYS A 491 24.38 32.39 -16.10
CA LYS A 491 25.28 31.29 -15.79
C LYS A 491 24.55 30.11 -15.14
N LEU A 492 23.53 30.36 -14.33
CA LEU A 492 22.70 29.33 -13.72
C LEU A 492 21.84 28.60 -14.76
N LEU A 493 21.21 29.37 -15.67
CA LEU A 493 20.39 28.78 -16.76
C LEU A 493 21.24 27.99 -17.75
N ALA A 494 22.47 28.44 -18.03
CA ALA A 494 23.41 27.78 -18.95
C ALA A 494 24.01 26.47 -18.39
N SER A 495 23.85 26.16 -17.08
CA SER A 495 24.56 25.07 -16.44
C SER A 495 23.67 24.20 -15.56
N GLU A 496 23.24 23.05 -16.06
CA GLU A 496 22.52 22.05 -15.29
C GLU A 496 23.25 21.63 -13.99
N THR A 497 24.58 21.60 -14.01
CA THR A 497 25.38 21.32 -12.80
C THR A 497 25.21 22.39 -11.72
N ARG A 498 25.08 23.65 -12.10
CA ARG A 498 24.80 24.75 -11.15
C ARG A 498 23.36 24.62 -10.60
N GLN A 499 22.40 24.34 -11.48
CA GLN A 499 21.01 24.14 -11.09
C GLN A 499 20.89 22.99 -10.06
N ARG A 500 21.54 21.85 -10.30
CA ARG A 500 21.58 20.71 -9.37
C ARG A 500 22.21 21.06 -8.03
N LYS A 501 23.30 21.82 -8.04
CA LYS A 501 23.91 22.30 -6.79
C LYS A 501 22.99 23.24 -6.01
N LEU A 502 22.21 24.05 -6.72
CA LEU A 502 21.24 24.94 -6.09
C LEU A 502 20.07 24.14 -5.48
N VAL A 503 19.53 23.14 -6.20
CA VAL A 503 18.53 22.22 -5.62
C VAL A 503 19.03 21.61 -4.32
N LEU A 504 20.27 21.13 -4.31
CA LEU A 504 20.86 20.53 -3.12
C LEU A 504 21.03 21.54 -1.99
N ALA A 505 21.53 22.73 -2.29
CA ALA A 505 21.73 23.76 -1.28
C ALA A 505 20.42 24.18 -0.60
N GLU A 506 19.36 24.44 -1.40
CA GLU A 506 18.04 24.78 -0.87
C GLU A 506 17.42 23.64 -0.06
N LEU A 507 17.61 22.39 -0.50
CA LEU A 507 17.13 21.21 0.24
C LEU A 507 17.87 21.05 1.57
N MET A 508 19.19 21.29 1.61
CA MET A 508 19.96 21.20 2.86
C MET A 508 19.62 22.32 3.84
N GLU A 509 19.32 23.52 3.38
CA GLU A 509 18.80 24.61 4.22
C GLU A 509 17.43 24.23 4.83
N LEU A 510 16.57 23.54 4.05
CA LEU A 510 15.31 23.01 4.55
C LEU A 510 15.54 21.95 5.62
N VAL A 511 16.54 21.06 5.46
CA VAL A 511 16.93 20.05 6.45
C VAL A 511 17.42 20.72 7.74
N GLU A 512 18.25 21.77 7.64
CA GLU A 512 18.73 22.50 8.80
C GLU A 512 17.59 23.12 9.62
N SER A 513 16.56 23.63 8.93
CA SER A 513 15.45 24.32 9.57
C SER A 513 14.33 23.39 10.08
N HIS A 514 14.10 22.22 9.43
CA HIS A 514 12.97 21.33 9.68
C HIS A 514 13.37 19.87 9.93
N GLY A 515 14.66 19.53 9.78
CA GLY A 515 15.17 18.19 10.04
C GLY A 515 15.08 17.83 11.52
N ARG A 516 14.97 16.54 11.79
CA ARG A 516 14.96 15.98 13.14
C ARG A 516 15.58 14.60 13.12
N ASP A 517 16.01 14.14 14.28
CA ASP A 517 16.54 12.79 14.44
C ASP A 517 15.46 11.75 14.14
N ARG A 518 15.88 10.57 13.67
CA ARG A 518 15.03 9.42 13.43
C ARG A 518 14.33 9.00 14.72
N ARG A 519 13.04 8.77 14.65
CA ARG A 519 12.21 8.32 15.78
C ARG A 519 12.03 6.80 15.78
N THR A 520 11.79 6.23 14.59
CA THR A 520 11.51 4.80 14.46
C THR A 520 12.78 3.99 14.41
N GLU A 521 12.94 3.07 15.34
CA GLU A 521 14.04 2.10 15.36
C GLU A 521 13.80 0.98 14.34
N ILE A 522 14.87 0.47 13.74
CA ILE A 522 14.77 -0.65 12.80
C ILE A 522 15.62 -1.79 13.37
N VAL A 523 14.98 -2.95 13.55
CA VAL A 523 15.62 -4.16 14.03
C VAL A 523 15.44 -5.27 13.01
N SER A 524 16.46 -6.12 12.86
CA SER A 524 16.34 -7.31 12.02
C SER A 524 15.47 -8.38 12.70
N VAL A 525 14.77 -9.19 11.91
CA VAL A 525 13.99 -10.34 12.42
C VAL A 525 14.83 -11.24 13.32
N ASN A 526 16.14 -11.35 13.03
CA ASN A 526 17.08 -12.20 13.80
C ASN A 526 17.44 -11.61 15.18
N GLU A 527 17.27 -10.32 15.39
CA GLU A 527 17.54 -9.63 16.67
C GLU A 527 16.34 -9.68 17.61
N ILE A 528 15.19 -10.06 17.11
CA ILE A 528 14.00 -10.24 17.93
C ILE A 528 14.17 -11.54 18.70
N GLN A 529 14.28 -11.43 20.02
CA GLN A 529 14.22 -12.60 20.89
C GLN A 529 12.86 -13.27 20.69
N THR A 530 12.84 -14.35 19.93
CA THR A 530 11.71 -15.27 19.89
C THR A 530 11.71 -16.04 21.19
N PHE A 531 10.84 -15.66 22.12
CA PHE A 531 10.60 -16.46 23.29
C PHE A 531 9.90 -17.76 22.85
N SER A 532 10.57 -18.87 23.03
CA SER A 532 9.94 -20.17 22.89
C SER A 532 8.99 -20.41 24.08
N PRO A 533 7.96 -21.23 23.94
CA PRO A 533 7.12 -21.60 25.07
C PRO A 533 7.90 -22.25 26.23
N ALA A 534 9.11 -22.77 25.99
CA ALA A 534 10.02 -23.30 27.01
C ALA A 534 10.67 -22.22 27.90
N ASP A 535 10.82 -20.98 27.39
CA ASP A 535 11.35 -19.84 28.16
C ASP A 535 10.28 -19.24 29.10
N LEU A 536 9.06 -19.76 29.04
CA LEU A 536 7.91 -19.36 29.84
C LEU A 536 7.80 -20.10 31.19
N ALA A 537 8.65 -21.07 31.48
CA ALA A 537 8.62 -21.83 32.74
C ALA A 537 9.70 -21.35 33.71
N PRO A 538 9.49 -21.31 35.06
CA PRO A 538 8.24 -21.49 35.76
C PRO A 538 7.95 -20.36 36.78
N ALA A 539 6.98 -19.57 36.52
CA ALA A 539 6.23 -18.92 37.55
C ALA A 539 4.76 -18.90 37.08
N ALA A 540 3.97 -19.83 37.57
CA ALA A 540 2.53 -20.01 37.34
C ALA A 540 2.06 -19.86 35.88
N SER A 541 1.91 -20.97 35.21
CA SER A 541 1.33 -21.27 33.89
C SER A 541 0.34 -20.22 33.36
N THR A 542 0.75 -19.49 32.32
CA THR A 542 -0.18 -19.12 31.25
C THR A 542 -0.39 -20.37 30.41
N GLU A 543 -1.21 -21.28 30.88
CA GLU A 543 -1.60 -22.47 30.10
C GLU A 543 -2.37 -21.95 28.89
N ILE A 544 -1.76 -22.05 27.68
CA ILE A 544 -2.55 -22.18 26.46
C ILE A 544 -3.33 -23.47 26.68
N ILE A 545 -4.66 -23.33 26.86
CA ILE A 545 -5.51 -24.50 27.02
C ILE A 545 -5.33 -25.32 25.75
N ASP A 546 -4.87 -26.56 25.91
CA ASP A 546 -4.68 -27.46 24.79
C ASP A 546 -6.05 -28.00 24.34
N GLU A 547 -6.65 -27.28 23.39
CA GLU A 547 -7.97 -27.60 22.83
C GLU A 547 -7.80 -28.14 21.41
N GLY A 548 -8.71 -29.05 21.03
CA GLY A 548 -8.77 -29.54 19.67
C GLY A 548 -9.11 -28.44 18.68
N CYS A 549 -8.37 -28.36 17.59
CA CYS A 549 -8.59 -27.39 16.53
C CYS A 549 -8.36 -27.99 15.13
N VAL A 550 -8.95 -27.36 14.13
CA VAL A 550 -8.74 -27.68 12.73
C VAL A 550 -8.00 -26.52 12.08
N ILE A 551 -6.89 -26.83 11.41
CA ILE A 551 -6.14 -25.86 10.61
C ILE A 551 -6.43 -26.13 9.15
N THR A 552 -6.82 -25.09 8.42
CA THR A 552 -7.17 -25.15 7.00
C THR A 552 -6.17 -24.36 6.18
N LEU A 553 -5.73 -24.94 5.04
CA LEU A 553 -4.92 -24.28 4.03
C LEU A 553 -5.75 -24.12 2.76
N SER A 554 -5.77 -22.92 2.18
CA SER A 554 -6.56 -22.64 0.99
C SER A 554 -5.74 -22.59 -0.30
N SER A 555 -6.41 -22.65 -1.44
CA SER A 555 -5.82 -22.60 -2.78
C SER A 555 -5.14 -21.25 -3.08
N SER A 556 -5.54 -20.16 -2.40
CA SER A 556 -4.89 -18.86 -2.46
C SER A 556 -3.71 -18.72 -1.47
N GLY A 557 -3.38 -19.80 -0.73
CA GLY A 557 -2.30 -19.79 0.26
C GLY A 557 -2.66 -19.09 1.57
N GLN A 558 -3.95 -18.99 1.91
CA GLN A 558 -4.38 -18.53 3.24
C GLN A 558 -4.42 -19.72 4.20
N ILE A 559 -4.03 -19.48 5.44
CA ILE A 559 -4.08 -20.48 6.53
C ILE A 559 -4.87 -19.91 7.71
N GLY A 560 -5.74 -20.74 8.29
CA GLY A 560 -6.58 -20.34 9.42
C GLY A 560 -6.85 -21.49 10.36
N ARG A 561 -7.12 -21.20 11.65
CA ARG A 561 -7.43 -22.16 12.70
C ARG A 561 -8.87 -22.00 13.15
N GLU A 562 -9.58 -23.10 13.29
CA GLU A 562 -10.95 -23.17 13.82
C GLU A 562 -10.98 -24.06 15.06
N SER A 563 -11.81 -23.71 16.08
CA SER A 563 -12.06 -24.58 17.25
C SER A 563 -12.95 -25.74 16.84
N LEU A 564 -12.69 -26.94 17.41
CA LEU A 564 -13.56 -28.11 17.26
C LEU A 564 -14.87 -27.98 18.06
N ASP A 565 -14.87 -27.20 19.15
CA ASP A 565 -16.01 -27.03 20.04
C ASP A 565 -16.93 -25.87 19.61
N GLY A 566 -17.84 -26.16 18.69
CA GLY A 566 -19.09 -25.39 18.54
C GLY A 566 -19.07 -24.09 17.75
N GLY A 567 -18.00 -23.78 17.02
CA GLY A 567 -17.96 -22.65 16.10
C GLY A 567 -18.70 -22.93 14.77
N LYS A 568 -19.33 -21.90 14.16
CA LYS A 568 -19.74 -21.99 12.77
C LYS A 568 -18.47 -22.11 11.93
N ARG A 569 -18.31 -23.22 11.21
CA ARG A 569 -17.20 -23.46 10.30
C ARG A 569 -17.05 -22.28 9.34
N ALA A 570 -15.81 -21.83 9.12
CA ALA A 570 -15.54 -20.76 8.19
C ALA A 570 -15.87 -21.22 6.76
N THR A 571 -16.68 -20.46 6.04
CA THR A 571 -16.92 -20.76 4.62
C THR A 571 -15.76 -20.23 3.77
N PRO A 572 -15.33 -20.98 2.72
CA PRO A 572 -14.30 -20.49 1.81
C PRO A 572 -14.62 -19.09 1.29
N GLY A 573 -13.58 -18.29 1.10
CA GLY A 573 -13.73 -16.99 0.46
C GLY A 573 -14.31 -17.14 -0.96
N ARG A 574 -14.94 -16.09 -1.50
CA ARG A 574 -15.59 -16.12 -2.83
C ARG A 574 -14.69 -16.62 -3.97
N HIS A 575 -13.36 -16.48 -3.81
CA HIS A 575 -12.38 -16.85 -4.83
C HIS A 575 -11.41 -17.91 -4.35
N ASP A 576 -11.77 -18.75 -3.40
CA ASP A 576 -10.83 -19.65 -2.74
C ASP A 576 -11.44 -21.02 -2.42
N LEU A 577 -10.60 -22.04 -2.30
CA LEU A 577 -10.96 -23.42 -1.90
C LEU A 577 -10.03 -23.89 -0.80
N VAL A 578 -10.49 -24.78 0.07
CA VAL A 578 -9.63 -25.47 1.03
C VAL A 578 -8.95 -26.65 0.32
N ILE A 579 -7.62 -26.65 0.29
CA ILE A 579 -6.81 -27.70 -0.35
C ILE A 579 -6.25 -28.71 0.64
N ALA A 580 -6.12 -28.33 1.92
CA ALA A 580 -5.70 -29.22 2.99
C ALA A 580 -6.35 -28.80 4.31
N ASN A 581 -6.72 -29.77 5.14
CA ASN A 581 -7.14 -29.59 6.52
C ASN A 581 -6.32 -30.49 7.45
N LEU A 582 -6.13 -30.05 8.67
CA LEU A 582 -5.34 -30.71 9.68
C LEU A 582 -6.05 -30.62 11.02
N GLU A 583 -6.51 -31.74 11.54
CA GLU A 583 -7.00 -31.84 12.93
C GLU A 583 -5.81 -31.99 13.87
N THR A 584 -5.71 -31.11 14.86
CA THR A 584 -4.60 -31.04 15.80
C THR A 584 -5.04 -30.34 17.08
N THR A 585 -4.11 -30.01 17.96
CA THR A 585 -4.38 -29.23 19.16
C THR A 585 -3.71 -27.86 19.10
N THR A 586 -4.16 -26.92 19.90
CA THR A 586 -3.64 -25.53 19.91
C THR A 586 -2.17 -25.44 20.25
N THR A 587 -1.61 -26.41 20.97
CA THR A 587 -0.18 -26.44 21.36
C THR A 587 0.71 -27.24 20.41
N ALA A 588 0.13 -28.01 19.49
CA ALA A 588 0.88 -28.89 18.60
C ALA A 588 1.66 -28.10 17.52
N PRO A 589 2.84 -28.59 17.09
CA PRO A 589 3.57 -28.01 15.98
C PRO A 589 2.87 -28.32 14.66
N VAL A 590 2.83 -27.35 13.76
CA VAL A 590 2.35 -27.47 12.38
C VAL A 590 3.52 -27.36 11.43
N TRP A 591 3.70 -28.36 10.60
CA TRP A 591 4.70 -28.41 9.55
C TRP A 591 4.07 -28.09 8.20
N ALA A 592 4.69 -27.21 7.45
CA ALA A 592 4.34 -26.89 6.07
C ALA A 592 5.43 -27.40 5.12
N ILE A 593 5.04 -28.16 4.09
CA ILE A 593 5.94 -28.58 3.03
C ILE A 593 5.77 -27.66 1.83
N THR A 594 6.89 -27.13 1.33
CA THR A 594 6.87 -26.10 0.28
C THR A 594 7.22 -26.66 -1.09
N SER A 595 6.90 -25.89 -2.14
CA SER A 595 7.24 -26.19 -3.53
C SER A 595 8.76 -26.29 -3.78
N GLU A 596 9.59 -25.68 -2.93
CA GLU A 596 11.06 -25.77 -2.99
C GLU A 596 11.63 -26.97 -2.24
N GLY A 597 10.78 -27.85 -1.69
CA GLY A 597 11.21 -29.05 -0.97
C GLY A 597 11.79 -28.73 0.42
N ARG A 598 11.31 -27.66 1.06
CA ARG A 598 11.63 -27.28 2.45
C ARG A 598 10.50 -27.67 3.40
N ALA A 599 10.84 -27.92 4.64
CA ALA A 599 9.88 -28.02 5.74
C ALA A 599 9.99 -26.78 6.62
N LEU A 600 8.88 -26.11 6.82
CA LEU A 600 8.74 -24.94 7.68
C LEU A 600 7.83 -25.30 8.85
N SER A 601 8.04 -24.75 10.04
CA SER A 601 7.20 -25.05 11.20
C SER A 601 6.73 -23.78 11.89
N ALA A 602 5.50 -23.85 12.41
CA ALA A 602 4.89 -22.89 13.33
C ALA A 602 4.13 -23.66 14.42
N LEU A 603 3.72 -22.99 15.48
CA LEU A 603 2.82 -23.62 16.46
C LEU A 603 1.35 -23.40 16.04
N SER A 604 0.48 -24.34 16.36
CA SER A 604 -0.95 -24.26 15.98
C SER A 604 -1.62 -22.98 16.49
N HIS A 605 -1.25 -22.49 17.66
CA HIS A 605 -1.76 -21.24 18.21
C HIS A 605 -1.25 -19.96 17.49
N ASP A 606 -0.14 -20.06 16.74
CA ASP A 606 0.35 -18.96 15.89
C ASP A 606 -0.50 -18.77 14.63
N VAL A 607 -1.27 -19.79 14.26
CA VAL A 607 -2.23 -19.73 13.18
C VAL A 607 -3.43 -18.90 13.63
N GLY A 608 -3.73 -17.81 12.95
CA GLY A 608 -4.84 -16.93 13.27
C GLY A 608 -6.19 -17.66 13.32
N GLU A 609 -6.96 -17.43 14.39
CA GLU A 609 -8.30 -17.99 14.52
C GLU A 609 -9.26 -17.35 13.51
N VAL A 610 -10.00 -18.18 12.79
CA VAL A 610 -10.99 -17.77 11.80
C VAL A 610 -12.39 -18.22 12.22
N ALA A 611 -13.36 -17.33 12.04
CA ALA A 611 -14.78 -17.63 12.31
C ALA A 611 -15.65 -16.92 11.27
N GLY A 612 -16.63 -17.63 10.75
CA GLY A 612 -17.62 -17.07 9.83
C GLY A 612 -17.03 -16.63 8.47
N ARG A 613 -16.86 -15.33 8.22
CA ARG A 613 -16.33 -14.74 6.97
C ARG A 613 -14.89 -14.22 7.09
N THR A 614 -14.23 -14.46 8.20
CA THR A 614 -12.86 -14.01 8.42
C THR A 614 -11.91 -14.81 7.52
N ARG A 615 -11.04 -14.15 6.79
CA ARG A 615 -9.95 -14.80 6.03
C ARG A 615 -8.82 -15.12 6.99
N GLY A 616 -8.15 -16.26 6.78
CA GLY A 616 -6.90 -16.59 7.48
C GLY A 616 -5.77 -15.60 7.14
N VAL A 617 -4.60 -15.88 7.66
CA VAL A 617 -3.36 -15.16 7.32
C VAL A 617 -2.69 -15.83 6.13
N ALA A 618 -1.81 -15.09 5.42
CA ALA A 618 -1.02 -15.70 4.35
C ALA A 618 -0.06 -16.76 4.93
N ALA A 619 -0.12 -17.99 4.43
CA ALA A 619 0.79 -19.05 4.85
C ALA A 619 2.27 -18.69 4.60
N SER A 620 2.54 -17.91 3.54
CA SER A 620 3.87 -17.35 3.25
C SER A 620 4.38 -16.45 4.38
N GLN A 621 3.51 -15.66 4.97
CA GLN A 621 3.85 -14.77 6.09
C GLN A 621 4.07 -15.56 7.39
N LEU A 622 3.17 -16.52 7.68
CA LEU A 622 3.27 -17.34 8.88
C LEU A 622 4.56 -18.18 8.91
N PHE A 623 4.87 -18.82 7.78
CA PHE A 623 5.98 -19.75 7.68
C PHE A 623 7.29 -19.12 7.16
N GLY A 624 7.26 -17.88 6.67
CA GLY A 624 8.44 -17.21 6.11
C GLY A 624 8.96 -17.89 4.83
N THR A 625 8.11 -18.06 3.81
CA THR A 625 8.52 -18.64 2.52
C THR A 625 9.28 -17.63 1.68
N ASN A 626 10.13 -18.13 0.77
CA ASN A 626 10.83 -17.30 -0.23
C ASN A 626 9.86 -16.73 -1.28
N SER A 627 10.32 -15.75 -2.03
CA SER A 627 9.56 -15.22 -3.17
C SER A 627 9.29 -16.30 -4.21
N GLY A 628 8.00 -16.52 -4.55
CA GLY A 628 7.58 -17.57 -5.49
C GLY A 628 7.48 -18.99 -4.91
N GLU A 629 7.79 -19.20 -3.63
CA GLU A 629 7.63 -20.47 -2.94
C GLU A 629 6.22 -20.58 -2.35
N SER A 630 5.53 -21.70 -2.61
CA SER A 630 4.17 -21.96 -2.13
C SER A 630 4.14 -23.14 -1.15
N VAL A 631 3.21 -23.11 -0.19
CA VAL A 631 2.92 -24.22 0.72
C VAL A 631 2.02 -25.21 0.00
N LEU A 632 2.42 -26.46 -0.08
CA LEU A 632 1.69 -27.55 -0.77
C LEU A 632 0.77 -28.32 0.17
N THR A 633 1.22 -28.57 1.40
CA THR A 633 0.46 -29.32 2.42
C THR A 633 0.90 -28.92 3.81
N ILE A 634 0.05 -29.20 4.78
CA ILE A 634 0.32 -29.05 6.22
C ILE A 634 0.18 -30.39 6.93
N SER A 635 0.97 -30.59 7.98
CA SER A 635 0.96 -31.80 8.82
C SER A 635 1.29 -31.45 10.27
N SER A 636 0.94 -32.32 11.21
CA SER A 636 1.23 -32.15 12.65
C SER A 636 1.47 -33.49 13.31
N GLY A 637 2.33 -33.51 14.32
CA GLY A 637 2.56 -34.66 15.20
C GLY A 637 3.00 -35.93 14.52
N PRO A 638 3.04 -37.02 15.26
CA PRO A 638 3.32 -38.33 14.71
C PRO A 638 2.17 -38.77 13.79
N PHE A 639 2.45 -38.98 12.52
CA PHE A 639 1.49 -39.51 11.55
C PHE A 639 1.81 -40.96 11.21
N GLY A 640 0.75 -41.76 10.97
CA GLY A 640 0.89 -43.16 10.50
C GLY A 640 1.34 -43.20 9.05
N GLY A 641 2.41 -43.93 8.73
CA GLY A 641 2.93 -44.06 7.40
C GLY A 641 4.05 -43.07 7.09
N HIS A 642 4.09 -42.56 5.85
CA HIS A 642 5.18 -41.72 5.35
C HIS A 642 4.65 -40.48 4.63
N MET A 643 5.35 -39.37 4.75
CA MET A 643 5.16 -38.22 3.86
C MET A 643 5.81 -38.51 2.51
N VAL A 644 5.03 -38.52 1.44
CA VAL A 644 5.49 -38.73 0.06
C VAL A 644 5.67 -37.35 -0.60
N LEU A 645 6.84 -37.13 -1.17
CA LEU A 645 7.21 -35.93 -1.92
C LEU A 645 7.42 -36.29 -3.37
N VAL A 646 6.76 -35.57 -4.29
CA VAL A 646 6.85 -35.82 -5.73
C VAL A 646 7.22 -34.54 -6.46
N SER A 647 8.31 -34.55 -7.25
CA SER A 647 8.72 -33.39 -8.01
C SER A 647 8.05 -33.32 -9.40
N GLN A 648 8.00 -32.10 -9.96
CA GLN A 648 7.49 -31.90 -11.33
C GLN A 648 8.23 -32.72 -12.38
N ASN A 649 9.50 -33.03 -12.15
CA ASN A 649 10.33 -33.86 -13.05
C ASN A 649 10.22 -35.36 -12.79
N GLY A 650 9.24 -35.81 -11.98
CA GLY A 650 8.93 -37.23 -11.79
C GLY A 650 9.85 -37.96 -10.81
N ILE A 651 10.56 -37.22 -9.93
CA ILE A 651 11.32 -37.79 -8.84
C ILE A 651 10.42 -37.91 -7.62
N ALA A 652 10.52 -39.01 -6.89
CA ALA A 652 9.70 -39.24 -5.70
C ALA A 652 10.55 -39.71 -4.51
N LYS A 653 10.09 -39.39 -3.30
CA LYS A 653 10.77 -39.71 -2.03
C LYS A 653 9.74 -39.93 -0.94
N ARG A 654 10.06 -40.82 0.02
CA ARG A 654 9.33 -40.95 1.29
C ARG A 654 10.21 -40.46 2.45
N ILE A 655 9.58 -39.84 3.43
CA ILE A 655 10.21 -39.38 4.67
C ILE A 655 9.32 -39.76 5.86
N THR A 656 9.93 -40.16 6.99
CA THR A 656 9.17 -40.50 8.19
C THR A 656 8.76 -39.29 9.00
N ALA A 657 7.83 -39.48 9.96
CA ALA A 657 7.44 -38.45 10.90
C ALA A 657 8.60 -37.98 11.76
N GLU A 658 9.43 -38.89 12.27
CA GLU A 658 10.59 -38.58 13.12
C GLU A 658 11.65 -37.73 12.37
N GLU A 659 11.84 -37.98 11.08
CA GLU A 659 12.73 -37.20 10.22
C GLU A 659 12.18 -35.78 9.99
N LEU A 660 10.86 -35.62 9.93
CA LEU A 660 10.21 -34.31 9.79
C LEU A 660 10.24 -33.53 11.10
N GLU A 661 9.86 -34.17 12.22
CA GLU A 661 9.83 -33.54 13.55
C GLU A 661 11.24 -33.14 14.04
N GLY A 662 12.27 -33.96 13.75
CA GLY A 662 13.66 -33.64 14.07
C GLY A 662 14.28 -32.56 13.18
N THR A 663 13.50 -31.89 12.35
CA THR A 663 13.97 -30.89 11.39
C THR A 663 13.87 -29.49 11.96
N ARG A 664 14.89 -28.64 11.76
CA ARG A 664 14.77 -27.18 12.03
C ARG A 664 13.91 -26.56 10.95
N SER A 665 13.05 -25.61 11.33
CA SER A 665 12.28 -24.82 10.38
C SER A 665 13.19 -24.24 9.29
N GLY A 666 12.75 -24.32 8.03
CA GLY A 666 13.52 -23.88 6.87
C GLY A 666 14.46 -24.92 6.25
N SER A 667 14.57 -26.13 6.85
CA SER A 667 15.46 -27.18 6.32
C SER A 667 14.94 -27.83 5.05
N THR A 668 15.84 -28.19 4.13
CA THR A 668 15.49 -28.97 2.94
C THR A 668 15.12 -30.41 3.30
N VAL A 669 13.92 -30.84 2.93
CA VAL A 669 13.44 -32.22 3.10
C VAL A 669 13.51 -33.04 1.82
N MET A 670 13.70 -32.39 0.68
CA MET A 670 14.04 -33.02 -0.61
C MET A 670 14.92 -32.10 -1.42
N ARG A 671 16.12 -32.57 -1.79
CA ARG A 671 17.02 -31.81 -2.67
C ARG A 671 16.50 -31.89 -4.11
N LEU A 672 16.05 -30.77 -4.63
CA LEU A 672 15.60 -30.62 -6.01
C LEU A 672 16.75 -30.21 -6.92
N LYS A 673 16.65 -30.56 -8.21
CA LYS A 673 17.55 -30.04 -9.24
C LYS A 673 17.18 -28.60 -9.60
N GLU A 674 18.13 -27.88 -10.16
CA GLU A 674 17.89 -26.51 -10.65
C GLU A 674 16.71 -26.47 -11.64
N GLY A 675 15.75 -25.57 -11.38
CA GLY A 675 14.52 -25.44 -12.16
C GLY A 675 13.44 -26.50 -11.89
N ASP A 676 13.62 -27.44 -10.94
CA ASP A 676 12.60 -28.38 -10.50
C ASP A 676 11.89 -27.89 -9.24
N GLN A 677 10.61 -28.23 -9.09
CA GLN A 677 9.80 -27.92 -7.92
C GLN A 677 9.01 -29.16 -7.49
N LEU A 678 8.58 -29.22 -6.25
CA LEU A 678 7.60 -30.23 -5.83
C LEU A 678 6.25 -29.94 -6.50
N ALA A 679 5.64 -30.97 -7.05
CA ALA A 679 4.28 -30.95 -7.58
C ALA A 679 3.26 -31.36 -6.53
N ALA A 680 3.62 -32.25 -5.59
CA ALA A 680 2.75 -32.72 -4.54
C ALA A 680 3.55 -33.19 -3.32
N ALA A 681 2.93 -33.00 -2.14
CA ALA A 681 3.34 -33.57 -0.86
C ALA A 681 2.09 -34.06 -0.13
N PHE A 682 2.10 -35.33 0.31
CA PHE A 682 0.91 -35.94 0.96
C PHE A 682 1.31 -37.09 1.86
N LEU A 683 0.47 -37.38 2.86
CA LEU A 683 0.62 -38.53 3.73
C LEU A 683 0.14 -39.81 3.00
N CYS A 684 0.88 -40.86 3.14
CA CYS A 684 0.56 -42.18 2.58
C CYS A 684 0.82 -43.26 3.62
N ARG A 685 -0.19 -44.10 3.89
CA ARG A 685 -0.04 -45.30 4.74
C ARG A 685 0.77 -46.34 4.02
N ASP A 686 1.45 -47.21 4.77
CA ASP A 686 2.20 -48.31 4.20
C ASP A 686 1.28 -49.29 3.50
N GLY A 687 1.75 -49.93 2.44
CA GLY A 687 0.99 -50.89 1.65
C GLY A 687 -0.02 -50.27 0.67
N ILE A 688 -0.15 -48.96 0.60
CA ILE A 688 -1.04 -48.27 -0.34
C ILE A 688 -0.27 -47.88 -1.60
N ASP A 689 -0.95 -47.92 -2.78
CA ASP A 689 -0.41 -47.40 -4.02
C ASP A 689 -0.51 -45.86 -4.07
N ILE A 690 0.35 -45.25 -4.88
CA ILE A 690 0.22 -43.84 -5.23
C ILE A 690 -0.02 -43.66 -6.73
N ALA A 691 -0.71 -42.59 -7.10
CA ALA A 691 -0.86 -42.21 -8.48
C ALA A 691 -0.13 -40.88 -8.75
N MET A 692 0.60 -40.80 -9.87
CA MET A 692 1.28 -39.59 -10.37
C MET A 692 0.70 -39.23 -11.72
N VAL A 693 0.24 -37.99 -11.89
CA VAL A 693 -0.47 -37.52 -13.09
C VAL A 693 0.35 -36.44 -13.78
N THR A 694 0.52 -36.56 -15.11
CA THR A 694 1.23 -35.58 -15.91
C THR A 694 0.26 -34.62 -16.61
N ASP A 695 0.74 -33.43 -16.95
CA ASP A 695 0.04 -32.44 -17.79
C ASP A 695 -0.31 -32.95 -19.20
N GLN A 696 0.35 -34.01 -19.66
CA GLN A 696 0.07 -34.72 -20.94
C GLN A 696 -0.91 -35.89 -20.76
N ALA A 697 -1.66 -35.92 -19.68
CA ALA A 697 -2.68 -36.92 -19.34
C ALA A 697 -2.16 -38.38 -19.29
N ASN A 698 -0.94 -38.59 -18.82
CA ASN A 698 -0.48 -39.91 -18.40
C ASN A 698 -0.53 -40.04 -16.90
N VAL A 699 -0.93 -41.20 -16.41
CA VAL A 699 -0.98 -41.55 -15.00
C VAL A 699 -0.18 -42.81 -14.74
N LEU A 700 0.63 -42.81 -13.71
CA LEU A 700 1.31 -43.99 -13.19
C LEU A 700 0.81 -44.29 -11.79
N ARG A 701 0.15 -45.45 -11.62
CA ARG A 701 -0.13 -46.08 -10.33
C ARG A 701 1.01 -47.01 -9.97
N THR A 702 1.58 -46.87 -8.78
CA THR A 702 2.70 -47.69 -8.31
C THR A 702 2.65 -47.83 -6.80
N ALA A 703 3.16 -48.94 -6.26
CA ALA A 703 3.24 -49.16 -4.83
C ALA A 703 4.12 -48.09 -4.17
N ALA A 704 3.62 -47.45 -3.11
CA ALA A 704 4.40 -46.47 -2.36
C ALA A 704 5.67 -47.08 -1.78
N ASP A 705 5.63 -48.38 -1.39
CA ASP A 705 6.75 -49.13 -0.84
C ASP A 705 7.91 -49.30 -1.83
N GLY A 706 7.63 -49.18 -3.11
CA GLY A 706 8.65 -49.13 -4.16
C GLY A 706 9.50 -47.84 -4.16
N ILE A 707 9.04 -46.78 -3.45
CA ILE A 707 9.77 -45.52 -3.27
C ILE A 707 10.55 -45.58 -1.96
N SER A 708 11.87 -45.42 -2.03
CA SER A 708 12.73 -45.56 -0.86
C SER A 708 12.43 -44.45 0.18
N VAL A 709 12.37 -44.87 1.45
CA VAL A 709 12.47 -43.96 2.59
C VAL A 709 13.90 -43.42 2.66
N GLN A 710 14.08 -42.12 2.69
CA GLN A 710 15.39 -41.47 2.63
C GLN A 710 15.46 -40.30 3.60
N GLY A 711 16.64 -40.05 4.19
CA GLY A 711 16.91 -38.92 5.06
C GLY A 711 16.80 -37.54 4.33
N ARG A 712 16.69 -36.49 5.08
CA ARG A 712 16.36 -35.11 4.65
C ARG A 712 17.09 -34.60 3.41
N SER A 713 18.40 -34.79 3.34
CA SER A 713 19.24 -34.23 2.26
C SER A 713 19.23 -35.01 0.96
N ALA A 714 18.52 -36.12 0.89
CA ALA A 714 18.47 -36.97 -0.31
C ALA A 714 17.53 -36.39 -1.40
N GLY A 715 17.90 -36.61 -2.67
CA GLY A 715 17.16 -36.09 -3.82
C GLY A 715 16.03 -36.98 -4.32
N GLY A 716 15.75 -38.10 -3.68
CA GLY A 716 14.72 -39.07 -4.09
C GLY A 716 15.18 -40.07 -5.17
N VAL A 717 14.23 -40.84 -5.68
CA VAL A 717 14.39 -41.85 -6.73
C VAL A 717 13.44 -41.56 -7.91
N ALA A 718 13.72 -42.14 -9.08
CA ALA A 718 12.80 -42.03 -10.20
C ALA A 718 11.44 -42.64 -9.86
N GLY A 719 10.41 -41.79 -9.74
CA GLY A 719 9.03 -42.17 -9.53
C GLY A 719 8.32 -42.52 -10.84
N MET A 720 8.32 -41.59 -11.79
CA MET A 720 7.70 -41.73 -13.09
C MET A 720 8.63 -41.28 -14.21
N LYS A 721 8.73 -42.02 -15.30
CA LYS A 721 9.45 -41.62 -16.52
C LYS A 721 8.56 -40.70 -17.34
N LEU A 722 9.00 -39.46 -17.51
CA LEU A 722 8.27 -38.46 -18.27
C LEU A 722 8.64 -38.49 -19.77
N LYS A 723 7.69 -38.13 -20.61
CA LYS A 723 7.94 -37.81 -22.03
C LYS A 723 8.51 -36.37 -22.11
N ASP A 724 9.12 -36.05 -23.25
CA ASP A 724 9.71 -34.74 -23.49
C ASP A 724 8.69 -33.62 -23.24
N GLY A 725 9.04 -32.67 -22.42
CA GLY A 725 8.22 -31.50 -22.05
C GLY A 725 7.01 -31.80 -21.16
N ALA A 726 6.87 -33.03 -20.62
CA ALA A 726 5.84 -33.37 -19.65
C ALA A 726 6.29 -33.02 -18.22
N LYS A 727 5.33 -32.62 -17.40
CA LYS A 727 5.53 -32.37 -15.96
C LYS A 727 4.46 -33.09 -15.15
N ILE A 728 4.82 -33.56 -13.96
CA ILE A 728 3.83 -33.98 -12.95
C ILE A 728 3.09 -32.74 -12.47
N ILE A 729 1.76 -32.80 -12.46
CA ILE A 729 0.88 -31.73 -11.99
C ILE A 729 0.09 -32.13 -10.73
N ALA A 730 -0.05 -33.43 -10.46
CA ALA A 730 -0.72 -33.94 -9.27
C ALA A 730 -0.18 -35.31 -8.90
N ALA A 731 -0.19 -35.63 -7.62
CA ALA A 731 0.02 -36.96 -7.10
C ALA A 731 -0.76 -37.12 -5.79
N GLY A 732 -1.14 -38.37 -5.46
CA GLY A 732 -1.87 -38.65 -4.22
C GLY A 732 -1.94 -40.16 -3.94
N PRO A 733 -2.42 -40.57 -2.74
CA PRO A 733 -2.62 -41.97 -2.39
C PRO A 733 -3.79 -42.54 -3.17
N VAL A 734 -3.65 -43.78 -3.62
CA VAL A 734 -4.73 -44.60 -4.16
C VAL A 734 -5.26 -45.49 -3.01
N ASP A 735 -6.09 -44.85 -2.16
CA ASP A 735 -6.60 -45.51 -0.95
C ASP A 735 -7.79 -46.42 -1.30
N PRO A 736 -7.68 -47.75 -1.08
CA PRO A 736 -8.75 -48.69 -1.37
C PRO A 736 -9.98 -48.57 -0.43
N GLU A 737 -9.84 -47.85 0.69
CA GLU A 737 -10.96 -47.57 1.60
C GLU A 737 -11.90 -46.49 1.07
N ILE A 738 -11.46 -45.72 0.05
CA ILE A 738 -12.29 -44.73 -0.63
C ILE A 738 -13.06 -45.48 -1.76
N TRP A 739 -14.32 -45.81 -1.50
CA TRP A 739 -15.15 -46.59 -2.40
C TRP A 739 -15.42 -45.97 -3.76
N ASP A 740 -15.46 -44.65 -3.85
CA ASP A 740 -15.65 -43.84 -5.06
C ASP A 740 -14.31 -43.25 -5.56
N GLY A 741 -13.18 -43.79 -5.14
CA GLY A 741 -11.84 -43.29 -5.42
C GLY A 741 -11.54 -43.23 -6.91
N ALA A 742 -11.10 -42.07 -7.35
CA ALA A 742 -10.77 -41.78 -8.75
C ALA A 742 -9.63 -40.75 -8.91
N VAL A 743 -9.10 -40.67 -10.11
CA VAL A 743 -8.32 -39.54 -10.57
C VAL A 743 -9.23 -38.61 -11.35
N VAL A 744 -9.50 -37.43 -10.80
CA VAL A 744 -10.26 -36.38 -11.49
C VAL A 744 -9.28 -35.43 -12.18
N SER A 745 -9.48 -35.19 -13.45
CA SER A 745 -8.62 -34.35 -14.28
C SER A 745 -9.43 -33.31 -15.04
N VAL A 746 -8.90 -32.10 -15.15
CA VAL A 746 -9.48 -31.01 -15.93
C VAL A 746 -8.49 -30.52 -16.97
N THR A 747 -8.98 -30.36 -18.21
CA THR A 747 -8.17 -29.89 -19.33
C THR A 747 -8.13 -28.35 -19.39
N THR A 748 -7.22 -27.83 -20.19
CA THR A 748 -7.13 -26.40 -20.49
C THR A 748 -8.36 -25.83 -21.22
N ASN A 749 -9.17 -26.71 -21.81
CA ASN A 749 -10.39 -26.34 -22.57
C ASN A 749 -11.69 -26.55 -21.77
N ALA A 750 -11.61 -26.53 -20.45
CA ALA A 750 -12.76 -26.71 -19.56
C ALA A 750 -13.50 -28.05 -19.79
N GLU A 751 -12.75 -29.12 -19.97
CA GLU A 751 -13.29 -30.47 -19.99
C GLU A 751 -12.82 -31.22 -18.75
N ALA A 752 -13.71 -31.92 -18.08
CA ALA A 752 -13.41 -32.69 -16.87
C ALA A 752 -13.67 -34.18 -17.07
N LYS A 753 -12.95 -34.99 -16.31
CA LYS A 753 -13.11 -36.45 -16.30
C LYS A 753 -12.70 -37.05 -14.97
N ALA A 754 -13.51 -37.94 -14.43
CA ALA A 754 -13.15 -38.85 -13.35
C ALA A 754 -12.85 -40.26 -13.90
N THR A 755 -11.70 -40.82 -13.50
CA THR A 755 -11.28 -42.17 -13.88
C THR A 755 -11.09 -42.97 -12.60
N PRO A 756 -11.88 -44.02 -12.37
CA PRO A 756 -11.81 -44.86 -11.18
C PRO A 756 -10.44 -45.52 -10.98
N TYR A 757 -10.08 -45.79 -9.75
CA TYR A 757 -8.81 -46.46 -9.43
C TYR A 757 -8.66 -47.84 -10.08
N ASP A 758 -9.78 -48.57 -10.26
CA ASP A 758 -9.79 -49.89 -10.90
C ASP A 758 -9.40 -49.88 -12.38
N GLU A 759 -9.57 -48.76 -13.04
CA GLU A 759 -9.11 -48.56 -14.44
C GLU A 759 -7.61 -48.28 -14.55
N LEU A 760 -6.92 -48.10 -13.40
CA LEU A 760 -5.51 -47.75 -13.35
C LEU A 760 -4.66 -48.97 -12.97
N PRO A 761 -4.00 -49.65 -13.95
CA PRO A 761 -3.17 -50.82 -13.62
C PRO A 761 -1.94 -50.40 -12.80
N ALA A 762 -1.70 -51.10 -11.70
CA ALA A 762 -0.47 -50.94 -10.94
C ALA A 762 0.75 -51.38 -11.77
N LYS A 763 1.80 -50.54 -11.77
CA LYS A 763 3.07 -50.77 -12.51
C LYS A 763 4.25 -50.47 -11.59
N GLY A 764 5.39 -50.97 -11.92
CA GLY A 764 6.65 -50.65 -11.25
C GLY A 764 6.98 -49.13 -11.36
N ARG A 765 7.60 -48.59 -10.33
CA ARG A 765 8.10 -47.21 -10.33
C ARG A 765 9.06 -46.93 -11.51
N GLY A 766 9.18 -45.72 -11.96
CA GLY A 766 10.02 -45.32 -13.08
C GLY A 766 9.45 -45.73 -14.45
N GLY A 767 8.21 -46.28 -14.51
CA GLY A 767 7.45 -46.49 -15.73
C GLY A 767 6.85 -45.22 -16.32
N GLY A 768 6.48 -45.27 -17.61
CA GLY A 768 5.84 -44.14 -18.33
C GLY A 768 4.32 -44.01 -18.08
N GLY A 769 3.73 -44.87 -17.23
CA GLY A 769 2.31 -44.88 -16.91
C GLY A 769 1.40 -45.38 -18.04
N VAL A 770 0.11 -45.02 -17.94
CA VAL A 770 -0.94 -45.24 -18.94
C VAL A 770 -1.64 -43.94 -19.26
N ARG A 771 -2.34 -43.86 -20.38
CA ARG A 771 -3.14 -42.68 -20.71
C ARG A 771 -4.39 -42.61 -19.79
N LEU A 772 -4.56 -41.48 -19.13
CA LEU A 772 -5.71 -41.20 -18.28
C LEU A 772 -6.92 -40.76 -19.11
N THR A 773 -6.75 -39.76 -19.93
CA THR A 773 -7.77 -39.23 -20.85
C THR A 773 -7.18 -38.96 -22.22
N LYS A 774 -8.04 -38.91 -23.24
CA LYS A 774 -7.64 -38.58 -24.63
C LYS A 774 -7.71 -37.07 -24.82
N LEU A 775 -6.58 -36.41 -24.90
CA LEU A 775 -6.46 -34.97 -25.16
C LEU A 775 -6.65 -34.67 -26.66
N ARG A 776 -7.23 -33.52 -26.96
CA ARG A 776 -7.28 -32.96 -28.30
C ARG A 776 -5.91 -32.38 -28.71
N ALA A 777 -5.74 -32.04 -29.97
CA ALA A 777 -4.48 -31.45 -30.45
C ALA A 777 -4.16 -30.12 -29.74
N GLY A 778 -3.00 -29.99 -29.12
CA GLY A 778 -2.57 -28.82 -28.39
C GLY A 778 -3.10 -28.68 -26.97
N GLU A 779 -3.96 -29.61 -26.52
CA GLU A 779 -4.53 -29.61 -25.20
C GLU A 779 -3.62 -30.21 -24.14
N ARG A 780 -3.69 -29.73 -22.90
CA ARG A 780 -3.02 -30.28 -21.72
C ARG A 780 -4.00 -30.39 -20.55
N LEU A 781 -3.65 -31.14 -19.54
CA LEU A 781 -4.35 -31.05 -18.26
C LEU A 781 -3.90 -29.76 -17.55
N ARG A 782 -4.90 -29.06 -17.05
CA ARG A 782 -4.70 -27.85 -16.24
C ARG A 782 -4.47 -28.20 -14.77
N THR A 783 -5.29 -29.11 -14.25
CA THR A 783 -5.22 -29.57 -12.87
C THR A 783 -5.74 -31.00 -12.78
N ALA A 784 -5.35 -31.71 -11.74
CA ALA A 784 -5.88 -33.03 -11.41
C ALA A 784 -5.85 -33.25 -9.88
N ILE A 785 -6.64 -34.19 -9.41
CA ILE A 785 -6.64 -34.65 -8.01
C ILE A 785 -6.80 -36.17 -7.97
N VAL A 786 -6.23 -36.79 -6.95
CA VAL A 786 -6.36 -38.20 -6.62
C VAL A 786 -7.16 -38.32 -5.32
N GLY A 787 -8.38 -38.85 -5.34
CA GLY A 787 -9.24 -38.87 -4.16
C GLY A 787 -10.68 -39.32 -4.45
N SER A 788 -11.61 -39.00 -3.52
CA SER A 788 -13.04 -39.22 -3.68
C SER A 788 -13.65 -38.34 -4.74
N THR A 789 -14.73 -38.79 -5.37
CA THR A 789 -15.53 -38.00 -6.33
C THR A 789 -16.77 -37.39 -5.72
N GLU A 790 -17.21 -37.79 -4.53
CA GLU A 790 -18.44 -37.29 -3.92
C GLU A 790 -18.33 -35.89 -3.32
N ASP A 791 -17.17 -35.57 -2.76
CA ASP A 791 -16.95 -34.30 -2.03
C ASP A 791 -15.98 -33.35 -2.74
N LEU A 792 -16.09 -33.23 -4.06
CA LEU A 792 -15.23 -32.32 -4.82
C LEU A 792 -15.80 -30.92 -4.85
N TRP A 793 -14.94 -29.97 -4.64
CA TRP A 793 -15.20 -28.57 -4.89
C TRP A 793 -14.24 -28.04 -5.97
N VAL A 794 -14.78 -27.21 -6.83
CA VAL A 794 -14.03 -26.55 -7.89
C VAL A 794 -14.16 -25.04 -7.76
N LEU A 795 -13.10 -24.36 -8.11
CA LEU A 795 -13.13 -22.92 -8.34
C LEU A 795 -13.48 -22.70 -9.81
N MET A 796 -14.71 -22.25 -10.05
CA MET A 796 -15.28 -22.14 -11.40
C MET A 796 -15.49 -20.68 -11.78
N SER A 797 -15.15 -20.30 -13.01
CA SER A 797 -15.39 -18.95 -13.55
C SER A 797 -16.91 -18.65 -13.61
N THR A 798 -17.30 -17.43 -13.26
CA THR A 798 -18.70 -16.97 -13.38
C THR A 798 -19.09 -16.55 -14.78
N ASP A 799 -18.09 -16.30 -15.66
CA ASP A 799 -18.31 -15.80 -17.03
C ASP A 799 -17.99 -16.88 -18.08
N GLU A 800 -18.79 -16.98 -19.11
CA GLU A 800 -18.55 -17.86 -20.27
C GLU A 800 -17.32 -17.37 -21.07
N ASP A 801 -17.06 -16.06 -21.09
CA ASP A 801 -15.88 -15.44 -21.68
C ASP A 801 -14.71 -15.35 -20.68
N ALA A 802 -13.58 -15.95 -21.03
CA ALA A 802 -12.34 -16.05 -20.23
C ALA A 802 -11.69 -14.70 -19.87
N SER A 803 -12.27 -13.56 -20.25
CA SER A 803 -11.71 -12.22 -20.05
C SER A 803 -11.98 -11.61 -18.69
N LYS A 804 -12.99 -12.10 -17.94
CA LYS A 804 -13.30 -11.66 -16.57
C LYS A 804 -13.35 -12.85 -15.62
N LEU A 805 -12.21 -13.14 -14.98
CA LEU A 805 -12.10 -14.17 -13.95
C LEU A 805 -12.68 -13.62 -12.63
N ASP A 806 -13.96 -13.93 -12.37
CA ASP A 806 -14.58 -13.81 -11.04
C ASP A 806 -14.95 -15.22 -10.54
N PRO A 807 -13.97 -16.06 -10.11
CA PRO A 807 -14.20 -17.45 -9.81
C PRO A 807 -14.96 -17.62 -8.49
N ILE A 808 -15.90 -18.54 -8.45
CA ILE A 808 -16.64 -18.92 -7.24
C ILE A 808 -16.43 -20.38 -6.89
N PRO A 809 -16.43 -20.75 -5.59
CA PRO A 809 -16.42 -22.15 -5.17
C PRO A 809 -17.78 -22.79 -5.46
N VAL A 810 -17.78 -23.94 -6.12
CA VAL A 810 -18.98 -24.72 -6.47
C VAL A 810 -18.73 -26.18 -6.15
N ALA A 811 -19.72 -26.86 -5.56
CA ALA A 811 -19.69 -28.32 -5.43
C ALA A 811 -19.73 -28.95 -6.82
N PHE A 812 -18.86 -29.91 -7.07
CA PHE A 812 -18.67 -30.50 -8.39
C PHE A 812 -18.86 -32.00 -8.35
N GLY A 813 -19.95 -32.47 -8.92
CA GLY A 813 -20.23 -33.90 -9.12
C GLY A 813 -19.82 -34.32 -10.53
N ILE A 814 -19.08 -35.40 -10.66
CA ILE A 814 -18.70 -36.02 -11.93
C ILE A 814 -18.81 -37.52 -11.88
N GLU A 815 -19.54 -38.11 -12.85
CA GLU A 815 -19.64 -39.55 -12.95
C GLU A 815 -18.33 -40.19 -13.45
N PRO A 816 -17.81 -41.21 -12.80
CA PRO A 816 -16.62 -41.91 -13.23
C PRO A 816 -16.79 -42.58 -14.58
N THR A 817 -15.78 -42.53 -15.42
CA THR A 817 -15.77 -43.14 -16.75
C THR A 817 -14.45 -43.88 -17.01
N LYS A 818 -14.48 -44.82 -17.98
CA LYS A 818 -13.31 -45.64 -18.30
C LYS A 818 -12.13 -44.71 -18.75
N ARG A 819 -10.91 -45.16 -18.43
CA ARG A 819 -9.69 -44.49 -18.90
C ARG A 819 -9.65 -44.37 -20.45
N ASP A 820 -8.79 -43.50 -20.98
CA ASP A 820 -8.55 -43.32 -22.41
C ASP A 820 -9.78 -42.87 -23.25
N LEU A 821 -10.86 -42.42 -22.58
CA LEU A 821 -11.97 -41.73 -23.21
C LEU A 821 -11.75 -40.21 -23.21
N VAL A 822 -12.48 -39.52 -24.06
CA VAL A 822 -12.50 -38.03 -24.07
C VAL A 822 -13.15 -37.50 -22.81
N SER A 823 -12.67 -36.38 -22.28
CA SER A 823 -13.31 -35.66 -21.18
C SER A 823 -14.66 -35.06 -21.59
N SER A 824 -15.54 -34.88 -20.61
CA SER A 824 -16.84 -34.23 -20.83
C SER A 824 -16.67 -32.71 -20.68
N SER A 825 -17.38 -31.93 -21.52
CA SER A 825 -17.37 -30.49 -21.41
C SER A 825 -18.02 -30.05 -20.09
N THR A 826 -17.38 -29.10 -19.40
CA THR A 826 -17.97 -28.37 -18.28
C THR A 826 -18.53 -27.05 -18.81
N GLU A 827 -19.70 -26.64 -18.33
CA GLU A 827 -20.36 -25.41 -18.78
C GLU A 827 -19.48 -24.15 -18.62
N ARG A 828 -18.52 -24.20 -17.70
CA ARG A 828 -17.63 -23.07 -17.35
C ARG A 828 -16.20 -23.56 -17.08
N GLN A 829 -15.24 -22.65 -17.14
CA GLN A 829 -13.84 -22.97 -16.86
C GLN A 829 -13.59 -23.30 -15.38
N ILE A 830 -12.98 -24.43 -15.13
CA ILE A 830 -12.49 -24.84 -13.81
C ILE A 830 -11.02 -24.41 -13.67
N LEU A 831 -10.73 -23.62 -12.62
CA LEU A 831 -9.39 -23.11 -12.36
C LEU A 831 -8.57 -24.05 -11.47
N THR A 832 -9.19 -24.57 -10.42
CA THR A 832 -8.57 -25.56 -9.50
C THR A 832 -9.62 -26.48 -8.92
N ILE A 833 -9.19 -27.61 -8.39
CA ILE A 833 -10.01 -28.62 -7.73
C ILE A 833 -9.43 -28.85 -6.33
N ALA A 834 -10.27 -29.04 -5.34
CA ALA A 834 -9.87 -29.44 -4.01
C ALA A 834 -10.77 -30.55 -3.48
N PRO A 835 -10.23 -31.52 -2.72
CA PRO A 835 -11.04 -32.41 -1.93
C PRO A 835 -11.62 -31.61 -0.77
N VAL A 836 -12.90 -31.77 -0.50
CA VAL A 836 -13.46 -31.20 0.73
C VAL A 836 -13.79 -32.38 1.65
N ARG A 837 -13.04 -32.43 2.72
CA ARG A 837 -13.56 -33.03 3.98
C ARG A 837 -13.67 -31.86 4.96
N TRP A 838 -14.89 -31.39 5.14
CA TRP A 838 -15.23 -30.45 6.19
C TRP A 838 -15.50 -31.19 7.49
#